data_ff27c8b668cae33944cb7928a3043f96
#
_entry.id   ff27c8b668cae33944cb7928a3043f96
#
_cell.length_a   1.000
_cell.length_b   1.000
_cell.length_c   1.000
_cell.angle_alpha   90.00
_cell.angle_beta   90.00
_cell.angle_gamma   90.00
#
_symmetry.space_group_name_H-M   'P 1'
#
loop_
_entity.id
_entity.type
_entity.pdbx_description
1 polymer ?
#
loop_
_entity_poly.entity_id
_entity_poly.type
_entity_poly.pdbx_seq_one_letter_code
_entity_poly.pdbx_strand_id
1 'polypeptide(L)'
;MRSIVIIVMIGFALQSTAQPTRIDKAIQLAESEKQTFAATHYATAQSLASGNFVVDYYRCEWNINPAIRYISGSVTSYFTITTATSQIVYDLSKQLTVDSVRLRKKLLSFSQKLNNTLVIHFSTTLSPGKRDSISVFYHGTPPDTGYFAGSFVQTTHGNNIPVLWTLSEPYGAMAWWPCRNGLDDKADSIDIYITHPSQYKASSNGIPVSEMPNGASITSHYKHRYAIASYLVGIAVTNYSVDSRVIPIGNHNVPLIQYVYPEDLTTFQNNTFTVSEALQLYSSYFGLYPFAKERYGQTEFSRGGGMEHQTNSFVTSATENLMTHELGHQWFGDKVTCGSWQDIWLNEGFATYLADMFYTEMIDTTYYMPYVEGDLSYIVSQPGGSVWVNDTTSIDRVFDSRLSYKKGAFLLRMLRWTLGDSAFFKGIKQYLNDPQLRYGFASTADLQRNLESASGQNLDYFFRQWFYGEGYPSFKVQWGQDSITGQVNFIVSEKTSVPLSVDFFKVALPIQLMNGSKKKTVTLVCKFNNQQFTLPDPGFKVKSIAIDSDHYFISANNRAIKQPSLQFTSAAISAPSLQGAKIWVSPNPVTTVATVTLQNVHGHVQLKLFNSTGVQSWTYSGDVQSRSLQLQIPFGSYAAGSYRLVLTEANGSTSSAMIVK
;
A
#
# COMPACT_ATOMS: atom_id res chain seq x y z
N MET A 1 30.00 48.36 58.17
CA MET A 1 29.77 46.97 57.71
C MET A 1 28.67 46.98 56.65
N ARG A 2 28.99 46.89 55.41
CA ARG A 2 28.01 46.81 54.26
C ARG A 2 27.79 45.36 53.95
N SER A 3 26.57 44.86 54.17
CA SER A 3 26.19 43.49 53.76
C SER A 3 25.83 43.48 52.28
N ILE A 4 26.56 42.68 51.50
CA ILE A 4 26.26 42.40 50.10
C ILE A 4 25.29 41.23 50.07
N VAL A 5 24.07 41.46 49.55
CA VAL A 5 23.11 40.42 49.25
C VAL A 5 23.37 39.94 47.80
N ILE A 6 23.83 38.72 47.65
CA ILE A 6 23.97 38.04 46.34
C ILE A 6 22.63 37.40 45.99
N ILE A 7 21.93 37.95 44.99
CA ILE A 7 20.75 37.33 44.40
C ILE A 7 21.26 36.32 43.34
N VAL A 8 21.11 35.04 43.66
CA VAL A 8 21.32 33.95 42.67
C VAL A 8 20.03 33.84 41.86
N MET A 9 20.07 34.32 40.62
CA MET A 9 19.03 34.01 39.63
C MET A 9 19.23 32.58 39.13
N ILE A 10 18.37 31.69 39.60
CA ILE A 10 18.24 30.33 38.99
C ILE A 10 17.44 30.51 37.71
N GLY A 11 18.13 30.51 36.57
CA GLY A 11 17.50 30.45 35.27
C GLY A 11 16.88 29.06 35.07
N PHE A 12 15.57 28.93 35.20
CA PHE A 12 14.83 27.79 34.67
C PHE A 12 14.88 27.89 33.15
N ALA A 13 15.75 27.10 32.53
CA ALA A 13 15.63 26.78 31.10
C ALA A 13 14.33 25.97 30.92
N LEU A 14 13.26 26.64 30.53
CA LEU A 14 12.11 25.98 29.94
C LEU A 14 12.59 25.31 28.65
N GLN A 15 12.92 24.02 28.72
CA GLN A 15 12.95 23.18 27.54
C GLN A 15 11.51 23.17 27.04
N SER A 16 11.20 24.00 26.04
CA SER A 16 10.02 23.81 25.23
C SER A 16 10.21 22.47 24.51
N THR A 17 9.62 21.42 25.01
CA THR A 17 9.39 20.22 24.22
C THR A 17 8.46 20.67 23.09
N ALA A 18 9.05 20.96 21.93
CA ALA A 18 8.27 21.17 20.72
C ALA A 18 7.34 19.97 20.60
N GLN A 19 6.04 20.20 20.52
CA GLN A 19 5.11 19.11 20.20
C GLN A 19 5.58 18.50 18.88
N PRO A 20 5.62 17.17 18.76
CA PRO A 20 6.03 16.53 17.52
C PRO A 20 5.21 17.09 16.37
N THR A 21 5.87 17.45 15.29
CA THR A 21 5.21 17.98 14.10
C THR A 21 4.24 16.90 13.58
N ARG A 22 3.21 17.28 12.81
CA ARG A 22 2.30 16.31 12.20
C ARG A 22 3.02 15.33 11.27
N ILE A 23 4.13 15.74 10.68
CA ILE A 23 5.05 14.92 9.87
C ILE A 23 5.60 13.77 10.71
N ASP A 24 6.10 14.10 11.92
CA ASP A 24 6.59 13.07 12.85
C ASP A 24 5.48 12.08 13.21
N LYS A 25 4.23 12.51 13.32
CA LYS A 25 3.09 11.64 13.64
C LYS A 25 2.76 10.65 12.52
N ALA A 26 2.81 11.05 11.26
CA ALA A 26 2.52 10.15 10.14
C ALA A 26 3.67 9.17 9.86
N ILE A 27 4.92 9.63 10.05
CA ILE A 27 6.09 8.73 10.03
C ILE A 27 6.01 7.78 11.23
N GLN A 28 5.65 8.28 12.42
CA GLN A 28 5.45 7.46 13.62
C GLN A 28 4.33 6.43 13.45
N LEU A 29 3.26 6.74 12.70
CA LEU A 29 2.21 5.78 12.39
C LEU A 29 2.79 4.61 11.58
N ALA A 30 3.36 4.85 10.42
CA ALA A 30 3.96 3.83 9.58
C ALA A 30 5.09 3.05 10.30
N GLU A 31 5.92 3.74 11.11
CA GLU A 31 6.94 3.08 11.92
C GLU A 31 6.36 2.28 13.10
N SER A 32 5.22 2.69 13.66
CA SER A 32 4.56 1.94 14.73
C SER A 32 3.82 0.72 14.21
N GLU A 33 3.22 0.81 13.04
CA GLU A 33 2.67 -0.34 12.30
C GLU A 33 3.78 -1.35 12.00
N LYS A 34 4.89 -0.88 11.44
CA LYS A 34 6.09 -1.68 11.20
C LYS A 34 6.64 -2.35 12.47
N GLN A 35 6.70 -1.65 13.61
CA GLN A 35 7.13 -2.23 14.89
C GLN A 35 6.17 -3.30 15.40
N THR A 36 4.92 -3.26 14.96
CA THR A 36 3.92 -4.29 15.26
C THR A 36 4.26 -5.60 14.53
N PHE A 37 4.87 -5.51 13.36
CA PHE A 37 5.36 -6.63 12.56
C PHE A 37 6.83 -6.90 12.89
N ALA A 38 7.13 -7.58 13.96
CA ALA A 38 8.48 -7.75 14.49
C ALA A 38 9.56 -8.17 13.48
N ALA A 39 10.65 -7.42 13.51
CA ALA A 39 11.81 -7.57 12.65
C ALA A 39 12.48 -8.94 12.76
N THR A 40 12.24 -9.82 11.79
CA THR A 40 13.14 -10.96 11.52
C THR A 40 12.94 -11.45 10.09
N HIS A 41 14.03 -11.55 9.34
CA HIS A 41 14.04 -12.16 8.01
C HIS A 41 13.71 -13.65 8.09
N TYR A 42 12.57 -14.08 7.54
CA TYR A 42 12.23 -15.48 7.38
C TYR A 42 11.78 -15.79 5.95
N ALA A 43 12.57 -16.56 5.25
CA ALA A 43 12.36 -16.96 3.85
C ALA A 43 11.20 -17.95 3.61
N THR A 44 10.34 -18.24 4.61
CA THR A 44 9.39 -19.37 4.55
C THR A 44 7.96 -19.00 4.93
N ALA A 45 7.57 -17.75 4.78
CA ALA A 45 6.29 -17.26 5.27
C ALA A 45 5.14 -17.27 4.28
N GLN A 46 5.39 -17.56 3.02
CA GLN A 46 4.30 -17.68 2.04
C GLN A 46 3.37 -18.82 2.43
N SER A 47 2.07 -18.64 2.17
CA SER A 47 1.08 -19.70 2.33
C SER A 47 1.52 -20.96 1.57
N LEU A 48 1.45 -22.09 2.25
CA LEU A 48 1.66 -23.42 1.68
C LEU A 48 0.35 -24.20 1.59
N ALA A 49 -0.79 -23.53 1.81
CA ALA A 49 -2.12 -24.09 1.58
C ALA A 49 -2.25 -24.55 0.12
N SER A 50 -2.97 -25.63 -0.10
CA SER A 50 -3.11 -26.16 -1.45
C SER A 50 -4.12 -25.37 -2.28
N GLY A 51 -3.79 -25.10 -3.55
CA GLY A 51 -4.68 -24.40 -4.51
C GLY A 51 -5.76 -25.27 -5.13
N ASN A 52 -5.97 -26.51 -4.66
CA ASN A 52 -6.94 -27.46 -5.21
C ASN A 52 -8.35 -27.34 -4.61
N PHE A 53 -8.57 -26.33 -3.75
CA PHE A 53 -9.88 -25.97 -3.19
C PHE A 53 -9.94 -24.47 -2.91
N VAL A 54 -11.17 -23.95 -2.78
CA VAL A 54 -11.48 -22.62 -2.28
C VAL A 54 -12.40 -22.72 -1.08
N VAL A 55 -12.35 -21.73 -0.19
CA VAL A 55 -13.22 -21.70 0.99
C VAL A 55 -14.40 -20.77 0.75
N ASP A 56 -15.59 -21.31 0.77
CA ASP A 56 -16.84 -20.55 0.60
C ASP A 56 -17.24 -19.85 1.92
N TYR A 57 -17.02 -20.51 3.06
CA TYR A 57 -17.46 -20.00 4.36
C TYR A 57 -16.67 -20.58 5.51
N TYR A 58 -16.33 -19.74 6.50
CA TYR A 58 -15.79 -20.16 7.77
C TYR A 58 -16.81 -20.01 8.91
N ARG A 59 -16.88 -21.02 9.78
CA ARG A 59 -17.46 -20.95 11.11
C ARG A 59 -16.35 -21.17 12.13
N CYS A 60 -16.03 -20.12 12.86
CA CYS A 60 -14.97 -20.11 13.86
C CYS A 60 -15.59 -20.09 15.26
N GLU A 61 -15.18 -21.01 16.12
CA GLU A 61 -15.67 -21.13 17.50
C GLU A 61 -14.45 -21.20 18.42
N TRP A 62 -14.17 -20.10 19.12
CA TRP A 62 -12.97 -19.96 19.94
C TRP A 62 -13.29 -19.67 21.40
N ASN A 63 -12.52 -20.30 22.32
CA ASN A 63 -12.51 -20.01 23.74
C ASN A 63 -11.30 -19.14 24.05
N ILE A 64 -11.54 -17.91 24.54
CA ILE A 64 -10.55 -16.88 24.79
C ILE A 64 -10.70 -16.36 26.21
N ASN A 65 -9.65 -16.48 27.00
CA ASN A 65 -9.53 -15.76 28.26
C ASN A 65 -8.42 -14.70 28.15
N PRO A 66 -8.72 -13.40 28.23
CA PRO A 66 -7.71 -12.35 28.01
C PRO A 66 -6.59 -12.35 29.06
N ALA A 67 -6.76 -13.03 30.20
CA ALA A 67 -5.71 -13.18 31.21
C ALA A 67 -4.70 -14.30 30.87
N ILE A 68 -4.98 -15.10 29.83
CA ILE A 68 -4.15 -16.27 29.49
C ILE A 68 -3.88 -16.26 27.99
N ARG A 69 -2.61 -16.28 27.60
CA ARG A 69 -2.20 -16.41 26.21
C ARG A 69 -2.41 -17.83 25.71
N TYR A 70 -3.64 -18.15 25.34
CA TYR A 70 -4.06 -19.48 24.93
C TYR A 70 -5.33 -19.43 24.08
N ILE A 71 -5.43 -20.32 23.12
CA ILE A 71 -6.63 -20.52 22.29
C ILE A 71 -7.04 -21.98 22.29
N SER A 72 -8.34 -22.24 22.32
CA SER A 72 -8.91 -23.54 22.02
C SER A 72 -10.23 -23.37 21.28
N GLY A 73 -10.58 -24.35 20.46
CA GLY A 73 -11.84 -24.29 19.75
C GLY A 73 -11.85 -25.08 18.46
N SER A 74 -12.66 -24.64 17.52
CA SER A 74 -12.77 -25.26 16.19
C SER A 74 -12.96 -24.25 15.08
N VAL A 75 -12.43 -24.58 13.91
CA VAL A 75 -12.72 -23.89 12.65
C VAL A 75 -13.37 -24.87 11.69
N THR A 76 -14.59 -24.59 11.30
CA THR A 76 -15.29 -25.33 10.25
C THR A 76 -15.24 -24.53 8.97
N SER A 77 -14.56 -25.05 7.94
CA SER A 77 -14.54 -24.49 6.60
C SER A 77 -15.49 -25.26 5.68
N TYR A 78 -16.36 -24.53 5.01
CA TYR A 78 -17.14 -25.04 3.88
C TYR A 78 -16.34 -24.69 2.63
N PHE A 79 -16.09 -25.70 1.80
CA PHE A 79 -15.16 -25.55 0.69
C PHE A 79 -15.68 -26.17 -0.60
N THR A 80 -15.15 -25.71 -1.71
CA THR A 80 -15.38 -26.26 -3.05
C THR A 80 -14.05 -26.75 -3.62
N ILE A 81 -14.01 -28.01 -4.08
CA ILE A 81 -12.84 -28.57 -4.76
C ILE A 81 -12.71 -27.94 -6.15
N THR A 82 -11.52 -27.44 -6.50
CA THR A 82 -11.21 -26.86 -7.82
C THR A 82 -10.49 -27.85 -8.72
N THR A 83 -9.67 -28.74 -8.14
CA THR A 83 -8.92 -29.78 -8.86
C THR A 83 -9.06 -31.10 -8.12
N ALA A 84 -9.27 -32.21 -8.86
CA ALA A 84 -9.44 -33.54 -8.27
C ALA A 84 -8.32 -33.87 -7.28
N THR A 85 -8.67 -34.28 -6.07
CA THR A 85 -7.70 -34.48 -5.00
C THR A 85 -8.15 -35.48 -3.94
N SER A 86 -7.19 -36.20 -3.32
CA SER A 86 -7.39 -37.01 -2.12
C SER A 86 -6.92 -36.32 -0.85
N GLN A 87 -6.43 -35.06 -0.93
CA GLN A 87 -6.01 -34.28 0.22
C GLN A 87 -6.15 -32.79 -0.02
N ILE A 88 -6.31 -32.03 1.07
CA ILE A 88 -6.21 -30.56 1.07
C ILE A 88 -5.23 -30.13 2.18
N VAL A 89 -4.64 -28.96 2.02
CA VAL A 89 -3.64 -28.42 2.94
C VAL A 89 -4.08 -27.04 3.43
N TYR A 90 -4.17 -26.88 4.73
CA TYR A 90 -4.29 -25.57 5.42
C TYR A 90 -2.96 -25.15 6.01
N ASP A 91 -2.78 -23.86 6.17
CA ASP A 91 -1.70 -23.30 7.00
C ASP A 91 -2.15 -23.30 8.46
N LEU A 92 -1.28 -23.76 9.35
CA LEU A 92 -1.46 -23.74 10.80
C LEU A 92 -0.12 -23.92 11.51
N SER A 93 0.15 -23.07 12.48
CA SER A 93 1.37 -23.18 13.28
C SER A 93 1.53 -24.57 13.92
N LYS A 94 2.72 -25.12 13.79
CA LYS A 94 3.10 -26.39 14.43
C LYS A 94 3.09 -26.35 15.97
N GLN A 95 3.04 -25.15 16.57
CA GLN A 95 2.96 -24.99 18.04
C GLN A 95 1.54 -25.20 18.57
N LEU A 96 0.53 -25.15 17.69
CA LEU A 96 -0.84 -25.50 18.04
C LEU A 96 -1.05 -27.01 17.84
N THR A 97 -1.80 -27.62 18.72
CA THR A 97 -2.12 -29.06 18.66
C THR A 97 -3.46 -29.27 18.00
N VAL A 98 -3.49 -30.04 16.92
CA VAL A 98 -4.75 -30.47 16.31
C VAL A 98 -5.27 -31.73 17.03
N ASP A 99 -6.44 -31.63 17.65
CA ASP A 99 -7.07 -32.72 18.40
C ASP A 99 -7.78 -33.71 17.48
N SER A 100 -8.52 -33.18 16.50
CA SER A 100 -9.21 -34.00 15.51
C SER A 100 -9.61 -33.19 14.29
N VAL A 101 -9.75 -33.87 13.17
CA VAL A 101 -10.31 -33.33 11.94
C VAL A 101 -11.52 -34.16 11.55
N ARG A 102 -12.62 -33.51 11.19
CA ARG A 102 -13.89 -34.16 10.84
C ARG A 102 -14.46 -33.65 9.54
N LEU A 103 -14.74 -34.56 8.61
CA LEU A 103 -15.62 -34.29 7.48
C LEU A 103 -17.06 -34.49 7.93
N ARG A 104 -17.79 -33.38 8.20
CA ARG A 104 -19.06 -33.41 8.92
C ARG A 104 -18.91 -34.12 10.29
N LYS A 105 -19.38 -35.36 10.40
CA LYS A 105 -19.30 -36.15 11.66
C LYS A 105 -18.22 -37.24 11.63
N LYS A 106 -17.62 -37.52 10.44
CA LYS A 106 -16.64 -38.60 10.25
C LYS A 106 -15.23 -38.10 10.51
N LEU A 107 -14.50 -38.79 11.35
CA LEU A 107 -13.06 -38.53 11.58
C LEU A 107 -12.27 -38.75 10.28
N LEU A 108 -11.34 -37.85 10.02
CA LEU A 108 -10.35 -37.95 8.94
C LEU A 108 -8.95 -38.12 9.52
N SER A 109 -8.10 -38.79 8.77
CA SER A 109 -6.67 -38.77 9.02
C SER A 109 -6.05 -37.44 8.60
N PHE A 110 -5.08 -36.98 9.36
CA PHE A 110 -4.37 -35.74 9.09
C PHE A 110 -2.89 -35.83 9.49
N SER A 111 -2.09 -34.93 9.01
CA SER A 111 -0.68 -34.77 9.40
C SER A 111 -0.37 -33.30 9.61
N GLN A 112 0.04 -32.93 10.80
CA GLN A 112 0.58 -31.60 11.07
C GLN A 112 2.09 -31.63 10.81
N LYS A 113 2.59 -30.69 10.00
CA LYS A 113 3.96 -30.66 9.51
C LYS A 113 4.79 -29.59 10.21
N LEU A 114 6.11 -29.78 10.21
CA LEU A 114 7.07 -28.82 10.79
C LEU A 114 7.13 -27.47 10.07
N ASN A 115 6.67 -27.42 8.82
CA ASN A 115 6.58 -26.20 8.01
C ASN A 115 5.26 -25.42 8.19
N ASN A 116 4.57 -25.63 9.32
CA ASN A 116 3.29 -24.95 9.65
C ASN A 116 2.15 -25.28 8.66
N THR A 117 2.07 -26.51 8.17
CA THR A 117 0.94 -26.97 7.38
C THR A 117 0.18 -28.11 8.04
N LEU A 118 -1.13 -28.13 7.84
CA LEU A 118 -2.05 -29.20 8.23
C LEU A 118 -2.55 -29.90 6.96
N VAL A 119 -2.05 -31.10 6.69
CA VAL A 119 -2.48 -31.94 5.56
C VAL A 119 -3.62 -32.82 6.00
N ILE A 120 -4.77 -32.74 5.34
CA ILE A 120 -5.98 -33.51 5.61
C ILE A 120 -6.24 -34.48 4.48
N HIS A 121 -6.41 -35.78 4.82
CA HIS A 121 -6.54 -36.85 3.84
C HIS A 121 -8.00 -37.34 3.73
N PHE A 122 -8.50 -37.44 2.51
CA PHE A 122 -9.79 -38.05 2.21
C PHE A 122 -9.64 -39.55 1.93
N SER A 123 -10.65 -40.32 2.29
CA SER A 123 -10.70 -41.77 2.01
C SER A 123 -10.87 -42.07 0.50
N THR A 124 -11.34 -41.12 -0.27
CA THR A 124 -11.54 -41.20 -1.73
C THR A 124 -11.18 -39.88 -2.37
N THR A 125 -10.79 -39.92 -3.64
CA THR A 125 -10.57 -38.71 -4.44
C THR A 125 -11.87 -37.91 -4.57
N LEU A 126 -11.84 -36.62 -4.24
CA LEU A 126 -12.91 -35.66 -4.45
C LEU A 126 -12.78 -35.03 -5.84
N SER A 127 -13.87 -34.93 -6.58
CA SER A 127 -13.90 -34.35 -7.92
C SER A 127 -14.06 -32.82 -7.88
N PRO A 128 -13.62 -32.09 -8.92
CA PRO A 128 -13.90 -30.65 -9.06
C PRO A 128 -15.40 -30.35 -8.94
N GLY A 129 -15.73 -29.23 -8.31
CA GLY A 129 -17.11 -28.82 -8.01
C GLY A 129 -17.74 -29.51 -6.80
N LYS A 130 -17.08 -30.48 -6.18
CA LYS A 130 -17.55 -31.11 -4.94
C LYS A 130 -17.50 -30.09 -3.80
N ARG A 131 -18.64 -29.87 -3.16
CA ARG A 131 -18.79 -29.07 -1.93
C ARG A 131 -18.90 -29.96 -0.71
N ASP A 132 -18.20 -29.61 0.35
CA ASP A 132 -18.27 -30.29 1.65
C ASP A 132 -17.83 -29.36 2.79
N SER A 133 -17.74 -29.88 4.02
CA SER A 133 -17.25 -29.12 5.17
C SER A 133 -16.32 -29.94 6.04
N ILE A 134 -15.24 -29.29 6.50
CA ILE A 134 -14.26 -29.85 7.42
C ILE A 134 -14.23 -29.00 8.69
N SER A 135 -14.29 -29.67 9.85
CA SER A 135 -14.02 -29.05 11.16
C SER A 135 -12.68 -29.50 11.70
N VAL A 136 -11.82 -28.53 11.99
CA VAL A 136 -10.52 -28.73 12.66
C VAL A 136 -10.70 -28.30 14.11
N PHE A 137 -10.54 -29.23 15.04
CA PHE A 137 -10.52 -28.98 16.49
C PHE A 137 -9.08 -28.87 16.94
N TYR A 138 -8.74 -27.80 17.67
CA TYR A 138 -7.37 -27.54 18.04
C TYR A 138 -7.26 -26.70 19.31
N HIS A 139 -6.07 -26.70 19.89
CA HIS A 139 -5.75 -25.87 21.05
C HIS A 139 -4.24 -25.58 21.12
N GLY A 140 -3.88 -24.64 21.98
CA GLY A 140 -2.48 -24.37 22.30
C GLY A 140 -2.17 -22.91 22.59
N THR A 141 -0.89 -22.64 22.76
CA THR A 141 -0.35 -21.30 22.90
C THR A 141 0.23 -20.87 21.55
N PRO A 142 -0.38 -19.88 20.86
CA PRO A 142 0.17 -19.38 19.60
C PRO A 142 1.62 -18.90 19.75
N PRO A 143 2.46 -19.00 18.71
CA PRO A 143 3.84 -18.50 18.76
C PRO A 143 3.91 -16.99 19.03
N ASP A 144 4.97 -16.56 19.73
CA ASP A 144 5.22 -15.16 20.14
C ASP A 144 6.63 -14.69 19.80
N THR A 145 7.34 -15.44 19.02
CA THR A 145 8.72 -15.15 18.67
C THR A 145 8.92 -15.23 17.18
N GLY A 146 9.91 -14.50 16.70
CA GLY A 146 10.25 -14.48 15.30
C GLY A 146 9.11 -13.91 14.47
N TYR A 147 8.84 -14.58 13.37
CA TYR A 147 7.88 -14.19 12.35
C TYR A 147 6.43 -14.02 12.83
N PHE A 148 6.00 -14.76 13.86
CA PHE A 148 4.65 -14.69 14.41
C PHE A 148 4.52 -13.76 15.62
N ALA A 149 5.59 -13.06 15.99
CA ALA A 149 5.53 -12.11 17.08
C ALA A 149 4.48 -11.03 16.78
N GLY A 150 3.55 -10.84 17.70
CA GLY A 150 2.47 -9.88 17.54
C GLY A 150 1.20 -10.41 16.89
N SER A 151 1.14 -11.65 16.38
CA SER A 151 -0.06 -12.19 15.75
C SER A 151 -1.18 -12.56 16.74
N PHE A 152 -0.83 -12.91 17.97
CA PHE A 152 -1.77 -13.24 19.06
C PHE A 152 -1.20 -12.75 20.37
N VAL A 153 -1.63 -11.58 20.81
CA VAL A 153 -1.02 -10.84 21.92
C VAL A 153 -1.91 -10.85 23.14
N GLN A 154 -1.34 -11.22 24.26
CA GLN A 154 -1.93 -11.05 25.59
C GLN A 154 -1.07 -10.04 26.35
N THR A 155 -1.71 -8.99 26.87
CA THR A 155 -1.08 -7.92 27.63
C THR A 155 -2.08 -7.28 28.60
N THR A 156 -1.85 -6.04 29.03
CA THR A 156 -2.76 -5.30 29.91
C THR A 156 -2.92 -3.85 29.46
N HIS A 157 -4.02 -3.21 29.88
CA HIS A 157 -4.24 -1.77 29.79
C HIS A 157 -4.68 -1.20 31.14
N GLY A 158 -4.78 0.13 31.24
CA GLY A 158 -5.25 0.82 32.45
C GLY A 158 -4.59 0.30 33.74
N ASN A 159 -5.39 -0.07 34.71
CA ASN A 159 -4.94 -0.61 35.98
C ASN A 159 -4.65 -2.12 35.92
N ASN A 160 -3.81 -2.56 34.99
CA ASN A 160 -3.44 -3.98 34.76
C ASN A 160 -4.63 -4.87 34.37
N ILE A 161 -5.61 -4.33 33.66
CA ILE A 161 -6.72 -5.12 33.14
C ILE A 161 -6.22 -5.98 31.97
N PRO A 162 -6.47 -7.28 31.99
CA PRO A 162 -6.03 -8.15 30.90
C PRO A 162 -6.72 -7.82 29.59
N VAL A 163 -5.96 -7.82 28.49
CA VAL A 163 -6.45 -7.72 27.13
C VAL A 163 -5.76 -8.74 26.24
N LEU A 164 -6.54 -9.31 25.34
CA LEU A 164 -6.04 -10.18 24.28
C LEU A 164 -6.56 -9.68 22.96
N TRP A 165 -5.69 -9.58 21.95
CA TRP A 165 -6.03 -9.18 20.58
C TRP A 165 -5.15 -9.89 19.56
N THR A 166 -5.60 -9.87 18.29
CA THR A 166 -4.87 -10.47 17.16
C THR A 166 -4.55 -9.41 16.10
N LEU A 167 -3.41 -9.61 15.41
CA LEU A 167 -3.00 -8.88 14.23
C LEU A 167 -2.28 -9.85 13.29
N SER A 168 -2.80 -10.05 12.09
CA SER A 168 -2.39 -11.17 11.23
C SER A 168 -1.65 -10.75 9.96
N GLU A 169 -1.59 -9.48 9.63
CA GLU A 169 -0.85 -9.01 8.45
C GLU A 169 0.67 -9.12 8.66
N PRO A 170 1.45 -9.52 7.66
CA PRO A 170 1.01 -10.07 6.36
C PRO A 170 0.73 -11.57 6.38
N TYR A 171 1.31 -12.34 7.30
CA TYR A 171 1.30 -13.81 7.27
C TYR A 171 0.89 -14.47 8.60
N GLY A 172 0.43 -13.69 9.56
CA GLY A 172 0.24 -14.11 10.95
C GLY A 172 -1.04 -14.90 11.23
N ALA A 173 -2.00 -14.98 10.29
CA ALA A 173 -3.27 -15.69 10.54
C ALA A 173 -3.03 -17.17 10.91
N MET A 174 -2.13 -17.86 10.23
CA MET A 174 -1.77 -19.24 10.54
C MET A 174 -1.16 -19.45 11.93
N ALA A 175 -0.73 -18.38 12.58
CA ALA A 175 -0.17 -18.46 13.93
C ALA A 175 -1.20 -18.90 14.96
N TRP A 176 -2.49 -18.59 14.74
CA TRP A 176 -3.52 -18.80 15.75
C TRP A 176 -4.78 -19.53 15.27
N TRP A 177 -5.00 -19.68 13.93
CA TRP A 177 -6.12 -20.45 13.42
C TRP A 177 -5.80 -21.14 12.09
N PRO A 178 -6.40 -22.31 11.78
CA PRO A 178 -6.20 -23.01 10.52
C PRO A 178 -6.95 -22.27 9.39
N CYS A 179 -6.20 -21.79 8.38
CA CYS A 179 -6.74 -21.01 7.28
C CYS A 179 -5.95 -21.22 5.98
N ARG A 180 -6.43 -20.64 4.89
CA ARG A 180 -5.61 -20.35 3.72
C ARG A 180 -4.98 -18.97 3.95
N ASN A 181 -3.68 -18.96 4.24
CA ASN A 181 -2.96 -17.76 4.68
C ASN A 181 -2.37 -16.94 3.50
N GLY A 182 -2.84 -17.18 2.27
CA GLY A 182 -2.38 -16.50 1.05
C GLY A 182 -3.26 -15.33 0.64
N LEU A 183 -2.78 -14.60 -0.39
CA LEU A 183 -3.54 -13.56 -1.09
C LEU A 183 -4.15 -14.12 -2.39
N ASP A 184 -4.71 -15.31 -2.33
CA ASP A 184 -5.26 -16.05 -3.47
C ASP A 184 -6.69 -16.56 -3.23
N ASP A 185 -7.20 -16.41 -2.00
CA ASP A 185 -8.54 -16.84 -1.62
C ASP A 185 -9.14 -15.90 -0.57
N LYS A 186 -10.39 -15.47 -0.79
CA LYS A 186 -11.24 -14.81 0.20
C LYS A 186 -12.44 -15.71 0.44
N ALA A 187 -12.69 -16.08 1.69
CA ALA A 187 -13.95 -16.75 2.04
C ALA A 187 -15.12 -15.78 1.80
N ASP A 188 -16.19 -16.24 1.14
CA ASP A 188 -17.35 -15.39 0.81
C ASP A 188 -18.04 -14.83 2.07
N SER A 189 -17.88 -15.50 3.20
CA SER A 189 -18.48 -15.10 4.49
C SER A 189 -17.85 -15.82 5.67
N ILE A 190 -18.05 -15.27 6.90
CA ILE A 190 -17.57 -15.86 8.15
C ILE A 190 -18.55 -15.60 9.29
N ASP A 191 -18.74 -16.60 10.15
CA ASP A 191 -19.34 -16.48 11.49
C ASP A 191 -18.27 -16.74 12.55
N ILE A 192 -18.19 -15.85 13.53
CA ILE A 192 -17.17 -15.89 14.60
C ILE A 192 -17.90 -15.97 15.94
N TYR A 193 -17.63 -17.02 16.69
CA TYR A 193 -18.13 -17.23 18.05
C TYR A 193 -16.95 -17.18 19.02
N ILE A 194 -16.99 -16.26 19.95
CA ILE A 194 -15.96 -16.07 20.96
C ILE A 194 -16.57 -16.31 22.33
N THR A 195 -16.19 -17.42 22.96
CA THR A 195 -16.55 -17.72 24.35
C THR A 195 -15.49 -17.14 25.27
N HIS A 196 -15.87 -16.26 26.18
CA HIS A 196 -14.99 -15.54 27.09
C HIS A 196 -15.62 -15.40 28.48
N PRO A 197 -14.84 -15.08 29.55
CA PRO A 197 -15.39 -14.79 30.87
C PRO A 197 -16.38 -13.62 30.85
N SER A 198 -17.47 -13.74 31.60
CA SER A 198 -18.65 -12.84 31.53
C SER A 198 -18.38 -11.37 31.92
N GLN A 199 -17.27 -11.11 32.62
CA GLN A 199 -16.84 -9.74 32.96
C GLN A 199 -16.17 -8.97 31.81
N TYR A 200 -15.84 -9.65 30.70
CA TYR A 200 -15.23 -9.06 29.51
C TYR A 200 -16.23 -8.96 28.36
N LYS A 201 -15.84 -8.24 27.32
CA LYS A 201 -16.52 -8.15 26.02
C LYS A 201 -15.56 -8.56 24.93
N ALA A 202 -16.11 -9.21 23.91
CA ALA A 202 -15.37 -9.50 22.68
C ALA A 202 -15.67 -8.45 21.60
N SER A 203 -14.72 -8.26 20.68
CA SER A 203 -14.88 -7.51 19.44
C SER A 203 -14.32 -8.31 18.28
N SER A 204 -14.96 -8.23 17.10
CA SER A 204 -14.55 -8.93 15.88
C SER A 204 -15.16 -8.31 14.63
N ASN A 205 -14.89 -8.89 13.45
CA ASN A 205 -15.41 -8.48 12.14
C ASN A 205 -16.93 -8.66 12.02
N GLY A 206 -17.58 -7.87 11.18
CA GLY A 206 -18.99 -7.98 10.87
C GLY A 206 -19.92 -7.42 11.96
N ILE A 207 -21.19 -7.80 11.93
CA ILE A 207 -22.20 -7.32 12.89
C ILE A 207 -22.26 -8.23 14.13
N PRO A 208 -22.39 -7.66 15.34
CA PRO A 208 -22.72 -8.42 16.52
C PRO A 208 -24.16 -8.96 16.41
N VAL A 209 -24.34 -10.27 16.56
CA VAL A 209 -25.64 -10.95 16.39
C VAL A 209 -26.26 -11.27 17.74
N SER A 210 -25.48 -11.82 18.65
CA SER A 210 -25.97 -12.23 19.96
C SER A 210 -24.86 -12.39 20.98
N GLU A 211 -25.20 -12.24 22.25
CA GLU A 211 -24.41 -12.64 23.40
C GLU A 211 -25.21 -13.73 24.16
N MET A 212 -24.63 -14.92 24.28
CA MET A 212 -25.28 -16.08 24.90
C MET A 212 -24.57 -16.41 26.22
N PRO A 213 -25.17 -16.08 27.37
CA PRO A 213 -24.59 -16.42 28.67
C PRO A 213 -24.56 -17.96 28.87
N ASN A 214 -23.46 -18.43 29.47
CA ASN A 214 -23.25 -19.83 29.84
C ASN A 214 -22.45 -19.89 31.16
N GLY A 215 -23.15 -19.84 32.28
CA GLY A 215 -22.53 -19.79 33.61
C GLY A 215 -21.67 -18.56 33.81
N ALA A 216 -20.37 -18.75 34.06
CA ALA A 216 -19.40 -17.69 34.22
C ALA A 216 -18.83 -17.16 32.89
N SER A 217 -19.33 -17.62 31.76
CA SER A 217 -18.88 -17.24 30.42
C SER A 217 -20.01 -16.67 29.58
N ILE A 218 -19.64 -15.95 28.51
CA ILE A 218 -20.53 -15.48 27.46
C ILE A 218 -19.95 -15.93 26.12
N THR A 219 -20.81 -16.36 25.20
CA THR A 219 -20.42 -16.57 23.81
C THR A 219 -20.95 -15.42 22.97
N SER A 220 -20.07 -14.55 22.50
CA SER A 220 -20.38 -13.47 21.57
C SER A 220 -20.33 -14.00 20.14
N HIS A 221 -21.39 -13.75 19.36
CA HIS A 221 -21.50 -14.16 17.96
C HIS A 221 -21.45 -12.95 17.04
N TYR A 222 -20.50 -12.97 16.10
CA TYR A 222 -20.33 -12.01 15.01
C TYR A 222 -20.61 -12.68 13.67
N LYS A 223 -21.18 -11.92 12.75
CA LYS A 223 -21.54 -12.39 11.42
C LYS A 223 -21.08 -11.41 10.37
N HIS A 224 -20.31 -11.91 9.38
CA HIS A 224 -19.83 -11.11 8.25
C HIS A 224 -20.17 -11.81 6.93
N ARG A 225 -20.76 -11.09 5.98
CA ARG A 225 -21.34 -11.62 4.73
C ARG A 225 -20.75 -10.96 3.47
N TYR A 226 -19.50 -10.53 3.58
CA TYR A 226 -18.69 -10.12 2.44
C TYR A 226 -17.43 -10.97 2.38
N ALA A 227 -16.85 -11.07 1.18
CA ALA A 227 -15.60 -11.81 1.02
C ALA A 227 -14.47 -11.18 1.86
N ILE A 228 -13.73 -12.03 2.58
CA ILE A 228 -12.72 -11.62 3.55
C ILE A 228 -11.45 -12.46 3.42
N ALA A 229 -10.29 -11.79 3.35
CA ALA A 229 -8.99 -12.44 3.41
C ALA A 229 -8.67 -12.88 4.85
N SER A 230 -7.90 -13.95 4.99
CA SER A 230 -7.60 -14.51 6.32
C SER A 230 -6.87 -13.55 7.25
N TYR A 231 -5.98 -12.68 6.71
CA TYR A 231 -5.24 -11.72 7.53
C TYR A 231 -6.11 -10.59 8.09
N LEU A 232 -7.27 -10.33 7.47
CA LEU A 232 -8.23 -9.32 7.92
C LEU A 232 -9.16 -9.79 9.04
N VAL A 233 -9.10 -11.08 9.41
CA VAL A 233 -9.88 -11.61 10.54
C VAL A 233 -9.20 -11.24 11.84
N GLY A 234 -9.92 -10.50 12.70
CA GLY A 234 -9.42 -10.05 13.99
C GLY A 234 -10.36 -10.33 15.14
N ILE A 235 -9.81 -10.61 16.30
CA ILE A 235 -10.53 -10.72 17.58
C ILE A 235 -9.83 -9.91 18.66
N ALA A 236 -10.60 -9.32 19.56
CA ALA A 236 -10.09 -8.71 20.77
C ALA A 236 -11.04 -8.95 21.94
N VAL A 237 -10.51 -9.15 23.14
CA VAL A 237 -11.30 -9.42 24.36
C VAL A 237 -10.68 -8.67 25.54
N THR A 238 -11.47 -7.83 26.20
CA THR A 238 -11.18 -7.16 27.48
C THR A 238 -12.47 -6.56 28.07
N ASN A 239 -12.36 -5.70 29.07
CA ASN A 239 -13.51 -4.99 29.70
C ASN A 239 -13.99 -3.78 28.90
N TYR A 240 -14.06 -3.86 27.58
CA TYR A 240 -14.42 -2.74 26.71
C TYR A 240 -15.69 -1.98 27.15
N SER A 241 -15.62 -0.66 27.09
CA SER A 241 -16.78 0.22 26.95
C SER A 241 -17.19 0.25 25.47
N VAL A 242 -18.49 0.23 25.19
CA VAL A 242 -19.00 0.23 23.81
C VAL A 242 -19.77 1.50 23.54
N ASP A 243 -19.32 2.28 22.54
CA ASP A 243 -20.06 3.42 21.99
C ASP A 243 -20.67 3.02 20.65
N SER A 244 -21.94 3.37 20.45
CA SER A 244 -22.67 3.03 19.22
C SER A 244 -23.38 4.24 18.68
N ARG A 245 -23.18 4.53 17.40
CA ARG A 245 -23.80 5.63 16.66
C ARG A 245 -24.26 5.17 15.29
N VAL A 246 -25.03 6.00 14.61
CA VAL A 246 -25.44 5.78 13.22
C VAL A 246 -24.93 6.94 12.38
N ILE A 247 -24.20 6.65 11.32
CA ILE A 247 -23.65 7.65 10.40
C ILE A 247 -24.47 7.63 9.10
N PRO A 248 -25.15 8.73 8.76
CA PRO A 248 -25.85 8.84 7.49
C PRO A 248 -24.87 9.05 6.34
N ILE A 249 -25.00 8.22 5.28
CA ILE A 249 -24.21 8.34 4.04
C ILE A 249 -25.21 8.29 2.87
N GLY A 250 -25.58 9.46 2.35
CA GLY A 250 -26.66 9.55 1.37
C GLY A 250 -27.97 8.94 1.91
N ASN A 251 -28.48 7.90 1.25
CA ASN A 251 -29.71 7.19 1.66
C ASN A 251 -29.42 5.98 2.56
N HIS A 252 -28.19 5.81 3.03
CA HIS A 252 -27.78 4.69 3.86
C HIS A 252 -27.48 5.15 5.29
N ASN A 253 -27.84 4.33 6.26
CA ASN A 253 -27.50 4.50 7.66
C ASN A 253 -26.49 3.43 8.04
N VAL A 254 -25.23 3.80 8.24
CA VAL A 254 -24.15 2.88 8.60
C VAL A 254 -23.96 2.91 10.12
N PRO A 255 -24.17 1.80 10.84
CA PRO A 255 -23.82 1.74 12.25
C PRO A 255 -22.31 1.90 12.45
N LEU A 256 -21.89 2.75 13.37
CA LEU A 256 -20.55 2.82 13.93
C LEU A 256 -20.56 2.22 15.31
N ILE A 257 -19.73 1.20 15.57
CA ILE A 257 -19.59 0.59 16.90
C ILE A 257 -18.11 0.64 17.29
N GLN A 258 -17.83 1.31 18.40
CA GLN A 258 -16.47 1.47 18.93
C GLN A 258 -16.34 0.67 20.23
N TYR A 259 -15.35 -0.22 20.30
CA TYR A 259 -14.94 -0.98 21.48
C TYR A 259 -13.67 -0.31 22.04
N VAL A 260 -13.80 0.40 23.14
CA VAL A 260 -12.76 1.30 23.65
C VAL A 260 -12.45 0.94 25.09
N TYR A 261 -11.21 1.10 25.51
CA TYR A 261 -10.87 0.97 26.92
C TYR A 261 -11.65 1.99 27.74
N PRO A 262 -12.14 1.64 28.93
CA PRO A 262 -12.96 2.56 29.73
C PRO A 262 -12.31 3.91 29.99
N GLU A 263 -10.98 3.94 30.15
CA GLU A 263 -10.19 5.14 30.40
C GLU A 263 -10.13 6.10 29.19
N ASP A 264 -10.25 5.60 27.97
CA ASP A 264 -10.11 6.35 26.73
C ASP A 264 -11.45 6.68 26.04
N LEU A 265 -12.57 6.21 26.60
CA LEU A 265 -13.91 6.34 26.01
C LEU A 265 -14.25 7.80 25.64
N THR A 266 -13.98 8.76 26.54
CA THR A 266 -14.28 10.17 26.29
C THR A 266 -13.48 10.72 25.11
N THR A 267 -12.22 10.30 24.96
CA THR A 267 -11.34 10.72 23.86
C THR A 267 -11.89 10.21 22.52
N PHE A 268 -12.29 8.94 22.46
CA PHE A 268 -12.89 8.37 21.25
C PHE A 268 -14.22 9.04 20.90
N GLN A 269 -15.09 9.26 21.88
CA GLN A 269 -16.36 9.95 21.67
C GLN A 269 -16.19 11.36 21.13
N ASN A 270 -15.20 12.10 21.61
CA ASN A 270 -14.90 13.45 21.13
C ASN A 270 -14.35 13.47 19.69
N ASN A 271 -13.71 12.39 19.24
CA ASN A 271 -13.14 12.29 17.89
C ASN A 271 -13.99 11.48 16.90
N THR A 272 -15.16 10.99 17.29
CA THR A 272 -16.07 10.24 16.42
C THR A 272 -16.51 11.03 15.17
N PHE A 273 -16.55 12.37 15.26
CA PHE A 273 -16.87 13.22 14.11
C PHE A 273 -15.91 13.01 12.94
N THR A 274 -14.61 12.83 13.22
CA THR A 274 -13.58 12.52 12.20
C THR A 274 -13.96 11.29 11.37
N VAL A 275 -14.37 10.21 12.03
CA VAL A 275 -14.82 8.97 11.36
C VAL A 275 -16.05 9.24 10.49
N SER A 276 -17.00 10.03 11.03
CA SER A 276 -18.25 10.36 10.31
C SER A 276 -17.97 11.17 9.04
N GLU A 277 -17.15 12.21 9.15
CA GLU A 277 -16.78 13.08 8.03
C GLU A 277 -15.95 12.32 6.98
N ALA A 278 -15.00 11.49 7.42
CA ALA A 278 -14.18 10.69 6.52
C ALA A 278 -15.01 9.63 5.77
N LEU A 279 -15.95 8.95 6.44
CA LEU A 279 -16.89 8.01 5.79
C LEU A 279 -17.72 8.68 4.70
N GLN A 280 -18.22 9.90 4.94
CA GLN A 280 -18.99 10.68 3.97
C GLN A 280 -18.10 11.14 2.81
N LEU A 281 -16.92 11.69 3.12
CA LEU A 281 -15.95 12.16 2.14
C LEU A 281 -15.52 11.03 1.19
N TYR A 282 -15.02 9.91 1.75
CA TYR A 282 -14.55 8.77 0.96
C TYR A 282 -15.68 8.14 0.14
N SER A 283 -16.88 8.05 0.72
CA SER A 283 -18.05 7.57 -0.02
C SER A 283 -18.41 8.46 -1.22
N SER A 284 -18.21 9.76 -1.13
CA SER A 284 -18.47 10.70 -2.22
C SER A 284 -17.47 10.54 -3.38
N TYR A 285 -16.19 10.38 -3.06
CA TYR A 285 -15.12 10.26 -4.06
C TYR A 285 -14.97 8.86 -4.63
N PHE A 286 -15.10 7.81 -3.82
CA PHE A 286 -14.77 6.43 -4.20
C PHE A 286 -16.00 5.51 -4.34
N GLY A 287 -17.16 6.01 -4.00
CA GLY A 287 -18.43 5.25 -3.96
C GLY A 287 -18.77 4.82 -2.54
N LEU A 288 -20.03 4.47 -2.34
CA LEU A 288 -20.57 4.10 -1.03
C LEU A 288 -19.63 3.18 -0.24
N TYR A 289 -19.56 3.40 1.07
CA TYR A 289 -18.85 2.52 2.00
C TYR A 289 -19.09 1.05 1.64
N PRO A 290 -18.05 0.24 1.40
CA PRO A 290 -18.20 -1.08 0.78
C PRO A 290 -19.08 -2.04 1.58
N PHE A 291 -19.07 -1.89 2.89
CA PHE A 291 -19.77 -2.78 3.83
C PHE A 291 -21.01 -2.09 4.46
N ALA A 292 -21.65 -1.18 3.74
CA ALA A 292 -22.75 -0.35 4.23
C ALA A 292 -24.01 -1.16 4.68
N LYS A 293 -24.12 -2.43 4.27
CA LYS A 293 -25.20 -3.33 4.75
C LYS A 293 -24.90 -3.93 6.12
N GLU A 294 -23.71 -3.72 6.65
CA GLU A 294 -23.30 -4.21 7.97
C GLU A 294 -22.99 -3.02 8.88
N ARG A 295 -21.72 -2.75 9.16
CA ARG A 295 -21.28 -1.65 10.01
C ARG A 295 -19.87 -1.22 9.66
N TYR A 296 -19.44 -0.09 10.19
CA TYR A 296 -18.02 0.20 10.47
C TYR A 296 -17.82 0.13 12.00
N GLY A 297 -16.65 -0.32 12.41
CA GLY A 297 -16.27 -0.38 13.81
C GLY A 297 -14.83 0.00 14.02
N GLN A 298 -14.54 0.35 15.26
CA GLN A 298 -13.18 0.53 15.75
C GLN A 298 -13.00 -0.22 17.05
N THR A 299 -11.85 -0.84 17.21
CA THR A 299 -11.48 -1.54 18.45
C THR A 299 -10.16 -1.00 18.93
N GLU A 300 -10.15 -0.49 20.15
CA GLU A 300 -8.88 -0.06 20.76
C GLU A 300 -8.05 -1.27 21.16
N PHE A 301 -6.74 -1.21 20.86
CA PHE A 301 -5.76 -2.22 21.21
C PHE A 301 -4.47 -1.56 21.70
N SER A 302 -3.61 -2.31 22.38
CA SER A 302 -2.52 -1.74 23.19
C SER A 302 -1.13 -1.82 22.54
N ARG A 303 -1.05 -1.63 21.20
CA ARG A 303 0.23 -1.58 20.49
C ARG A 303 0.21 -0.47 19.46
N GLY A 304 1.36 0.13 19.12
CA GLY A 304 1.42 1.28 18.23
C GLY A 304 0.81 1.04 16.84
N GLY A 305 0.21 2.08 16.23
CA GLY A 305 -0.40 2.04 14.90
C GLY A 305 -1.85 1.57 14.87
N GLY A 306 -2.25 1.02 13.74
CA GLY A 306 -3.55 0.43 13.51
C GLY A 306 -3.49 -0.90 12.80
N MET A 307 -4.65 -1.44 12.49
CA MET A 307 -4.85 -2.59 11.63
C MET A 307 -6.27 -2.53 11.05
N GLU A 308 -6.35 -2.64 9.76
CA GLU A 308 -7.56 -2.47 8.95
C GLU A 308 -8.53 -3.66 9.00
N HIS A 309 -8.59 -4.43 10.08
CA HIS A 309 -9.52 -5.57 10.13
C HIS A 309 -10.88 -5.23 9.52
N GLN A 310 -11.29 -5.97 8.50
CA GLN A 310 -12.44 -5.67 7.67
C GLN A 310 -13.70 -5.41 8.50
N THR A 311 -14.32 -4.24 8.31
CA THR A 311 -15.46 -3.70 9.08
C THR A 311 -15.20 -3.34 10.55
N ASN A 312 -13.97 -3.51 11.05
CA ASN A 312 -13.66 -3.29 12.46
C ASN A 312 -12.16 -2.97 12.66
N SER A 313 -11.71 -1.79 12.23
CA SER A 313 -10.31 -1.39 12.33
C SER A 313 -9.84 -1.39 13.79
N PHE A 314 -8.67 -1.95 14.05
CA PHE A 314 -8.03 -1.84 15.36
C PHE A 314 -7.16 -0.60 15.39
N VAL A 315 -7.26 0.21 16.45
CA VAL A 315 -6.56 1.49 16.57
C VAL A 315 -6.01 1.66 17.98
N THR A 316 -4.82 2.23 18.11
CA THR A 316 -4.21 2.50 19.43
C THR A 316 -4.61 3.83 20.01
N SER A 317 -5.25 4.68 19.24
CA SER A 317 -5.68 6.01 19.68
C SER A 317 -6.70 6.61 18.73
N ALA A 318 -7.45 7.58 19.21
CA ALA A 318 -8.43 8.32 18.41
C ALA A 318 -7.79 9.52 17.69
N THR A 319 -6.60 9.37 17.10
CA THR A 319 -5.99 10.43 16.28
C THR A 319 -6.59 10.48 14.89
N GLU A 320 -6.80 11.67 14.35
CA GLU A 320 -7.41 11.90 13.04
C GLU A 320 -6.70 11.10 11.93
N ASN A 321 -5.37 11.17 11.91
CA ASN A 321 -4.58 10.50 10.87
C ASN A 321 -4.77 8.98 10.91
N LEU A 322 -4.64 8.35 12.09
CA LEU A 322 -4.82 6.91 12.26
C LEU A 322 -6.24 6.48 11.88
N MET A 323 -7.26 7.13 12.45
CA MET A 323 -8.65 6.75 12.18
C MET A 323 -9.03 6.89 10.70
N THR A 324 -8.51 7.90 10.00
CA THR A 324 -8.80 8.13 8.58
C THR A 324 -8.02 7.19 7.66
N HIS A 325 -6.80 6.81 8.04
CA HIS A 325 -5.98 5.81 7.36
C HIS A 325 -6.65 4.44 7.42
N GLU A 326 -6.94 3.93 8.64
CA GLU A 326 -7.58 2.64 8.84
C GLU A 326 -8.98 2.55 8.19
N LEU A 327 -9.71 3.66 8.17
CA LEU A 327 -10.98 3.73 7.45
C LEU A 327 -10.77 3.66 5.93
N GLY A 328 -9.70 4.27 5.41
CA GLY A 328 -9.35 4.25 3.98
C GLY A 328 -9.17 2.83 3.45
N HIS A 329 -8.57 1.97 4.23
CA HIS A 329 -8.37 0.56 3.91
C HIS A 329 -9.66 -0.20 3.60
N GLN A 330 -10.80 0.22 4.13
CA GLN A 330 -12.08 -0.47 3.85
C GLN A 330 -12.41 -0.49 2.35
N TRP A 331 -11.92 0.49 1.57
CA TRP A 331 -11.99 0.49 0.11
C TRP A 331 -10.74 -0.16 -0.53
N PHE A 332 -9.53 0.16 0.00
CA PHE A 332 -8.22 -0.23 -0.54
C PHE A 332 -7.45 -1.08 0.47
N GLY A 333 -7.55 -2.37 0.35
CA GLY A 333 -7.06 -3.38 1.31
C GLY A 333 -8.15 -4.41 1.60
N ASP A 334 -9.37 -3.96 1.94
CA ASP A 334 -10.47 -4.83 2.32
C ASP A 334 -11.39 -5.18 1.14
N LYS A 335 -12.04 -4.17 0.52
CA LYS A 335 -12.87 -4.43 -0.66
C LYS A 335 -12.06 -4.96 -1.82
N VAL A 336 -10.97 -4.29 -2.15
CA VAL A 336 -10.00 -4.74 -3.15
C VAL A 336 -8.64 -4.82 -2.47
N THR A 337 -8.13 -6.03 -2.32
CA THR A 337 -6.87 -6.35 -1.64
C THR A 337 -5.75 -6.48 -2.66
N CYS A 338 -4.53 -6.10 -2.35
CA CYS A 338 -3.39 -6.40 -3.19
C CYS A 338 -3.25 -7.93 -3.40
N GLY A 339 -3.02 -8.36 -4.65
CA GLY A 339 -2.89 -9.79 -4.99
C GLY A 339 -1.50 -10.35 -4.70
N SER A 340 -0.58 -9.50 -4.29
CA SER A 340 0.78 -9.83 -3.86
C SER A 340 1.28 -8.75 -2.93
N TRP A 341 2.08 -9.11 -1.94
CA TRP A 341 2.77 -8.13 -1.09
C TRP A 341 3.79 -7.27 -1.87
N GLN A 342 4.09 -7.61 -3.11
CA GLN A 342 4.82 -6.74 -4.03
C GLN A 342 4.05 -5.46 -4.38
N ASP A 343 2.72 -5.55 -4.36
CA ASP A 343 1.78 -4.49 -4.68
C ASP A 343 1.13 -3.86 -3.42
N ILE A 344 1.73 -4.02 -2.24
CA ILE A 344 1.17 -3.53 -0.95
C ILE A 344 0.80 -2.04 -0.95
N TRP A 345 1.42 -1.22 -1.79
CA TRP A 345 1.07 0.19 -1.96
C TRP A 345 -0.38 0.42 -2.40
N LEU A 346 -1.02 -0.61 -3.00
CA LEU A 346 -2.45 -0.56 -3.34
C LEU A 346 -3.34 -0.55 -2.07
N ASN A 347 -2.82 -1.04 -0.95
CA ASN A 347 -3.42 -0.91 0.37
C ASN A 347 -2.87 0.36 1.04
N GLU A 348 -1.59 0.36 1.41
CA GLU A 348 -0.95 1.37 2.27
C GLU A 348 -0.82 2.75 1.61
N GLY A 349 -0.42 2.78 0.34
CA GLY A 349 -0.31 4.03 -0.41
C GLY A 349 -1.66 4.71 -0.60
N PHE A 350 -2.72 3.94 -0.86
CA PHE A 350 -4.08 4.48 -0.94
C PHE A 350 -4.59 4.95 0.42
N ALA A 351 -4.46 4.16 1.49
CA ALA A 351 -4.92 4.57 2.82
C ALA A 351 -4.21 5.83 3.30
N THR A 352 -2.89 5.92 3.08
CA THR A 352 -2.10 7.14 3.34
C THR A 352 -2.60 8.33 2.51
N TYR A 353 -2.86 8.13 1.21
CA TYR A 353 -3.40 9.18 0.33
C TYR A 353 -4.80 9.64 0.76
N LEU A 354 -5.66 8.74 1.23
CA LEU A 354 -6.98 9.09 1.71
C LEU A 354 -6.91 9.90 3.02
N ALA A 355 -6.02 9.54 3.93
CA ALA A 355 -5.77 10.33 5.13
C ALA A 355 -5.27 11.74 4.78
N ASP A 356 -4.34 11.86 3.83
CA ASP A 356 -3.85 13.15 3.31
C ASP A 356 -4.98 13.95 2.64
N MET A 357 -5.85 13.29 1.88
CA MET A 357 -6.99 13.92 1.22
C MET A 357 -8.02 14.43 2.23
N PHE A 358 -8.25 13.70 3.33
CA PHE A 358 -9.13 14.16 4.41
C PHE A 358 -8.65 15.50 4.99
N TYR A 359 -7.34 15.64 5.26
CA TYR A 359 -6.78 16.91 5.72
C TYR A 359 -6.96 18.04 4.71
N THR A 360 -6.77 17.76 3.43
CA THR A 360 -6.88 18.77 2.37
C THR A 360 -8.30 19.29 2.21
N GLU A 361 -9.28 18.40 2.23
CA GLU A 361 -10.66 18.73 1.89
C GLU A 361 -11.46 19.21 3.13
N MET A 362 -11.12 18.75 4.33
CA MET A 362 -11.93 18.94 5.54
C MET A 362 -11.30 19.91 6.55
N ILE A 363 -9.97 20.06 6.60
CA ILE A 363 -9.34 20.80 7.70
C ILE A 363 -8.84 22.15 7.24
N ASP A 364 -7.85 22.23 6.41
CA ASP A 364 -7.35 23.51 5.82
C ASP A 364 -6.18 23.25 4.85
N THR A 365 -6.23 23.88 3.67
CA THR A 365 -5.14 23.86 2.71
C THR A 365 -3.85 24.51 3.19
N THR A 366 -3.92 25.44 4.16
CA THR A 366 -2.71 26.12 4.70
C THR A 366 -1.86 25.20 5.57
N TYR A 367 -2.45 24.21 6.23
CA TYR A 367 -1.73 23.19 6.99
C TYR A 367 -1.23 22.04 6.12
N TYR A 368 -1.83 21.87 4.96
CA TYR A 368 -1.53 20.76 4.07
C TYR A 368 -0.16 20.89 3.38
N MET A 369 0.21 22.08 2.92
CA MET A 369 1.47 22.27 2.19
C MET A 369 2.72 21.91 3.00
N PRO A 370 2.90 22.35 4.26
CA PRO A 370 3.99 21.89 5.11
C PRO A 370 4.04 20.36 5.30
N TYR A 371 2.89 19.70 5.29
CA TYR A 371 2.79 18.24 5.39
C TYR A 371 3.32 17.57 4.10
N VAL A 372 2.89 18.03 2.93
CA VAL A 372 3.38 17.55 1.63
C VAL A 372 4.88 17.78 1.47
N GLU A 373 5.39 18.94 1.90
CA GLU A 373 6.84 19.26 1.90
C GLU A 373 7.62 18.29 2.79
N GLY A 374 7.07 17.92 3.95
CA GLY A 374 7.66 16.95 4.85
C GLY A 374 7.70 15.55 4.24
N ASP A 375 6.60 15.08 3.67
CA ASP A 375 6.53 13.80 2.98
C ASP A 375 7.51 13.75 1.81
N LEU A 376 7.56 14.80 0.99
CA LEU A 376 8.52 14.92 -0.09
C LEU A 376 9.96 14.86 0.43
N SER A 377 10.28 15.61 1.50
CA SER A 377 11.61 15.61 2.11
C SER A 377 11.99 14.23 2.62
N TYR A 378 11.05 13.49 3.22
CA TYR A 378 11.28 12.13 3.67
C TYR A 378 11.49 11.16 2.50
N ILE A 379 10.66 11.24 1.46
CA ILE A 379 10.80 10.40 0.26
C ILE A 379 12.18 10.59 -0.39
N VAL A 380 12.65 11.83 -0.55
CA VAL A 380 13.93 12.14 -1.20
C VAL A 380 15.14 12.08 -0.27
N SER A 381 14.96 11.73 1.01
CA SER A 381 16.06 11.58 1.99
C SER A 381 17.07 10.51 1.60
N GLN A 382 16.64 9.56 0.74
CA GLN A 382 17.50 8.55 0.13
C GLN A 382 17.35 8.58 -1.39
N PRO A 383 18.43 8.34 -2.16
CA PRO A 383 18.41 8.52 -3.62
C PRO A 383 17.62 7.45 -4.38
N GLY A 384 17.45 6.26 -3.83
CA GLY A 384 16.84 5.09 -4.50
C GLY A 384 15.63 4.53 -3.79
N GLY A 385 15.23 3.34 -4.21
CA GLY A 385 14.09 2.57 -3.72
C GLY A 385 12.85 2.72 -4.60
N SER A 386 12.31 1.56 -5.02
CA SER A 386 11.05 1.45 -5.78
C SER A 386 9.85 1.34 -4.85
N VAL A 387 8.66 1.71 -5.31
CA VAL A 387 7.42 1.41 -4.60
C VAL A 387 7.12 -0.10 -4.70
N TRP A 388 7.41 -0.70 -5.86
CA TRP A 388 7.35 -2.16 -6.02
C TRP A 388 8.26 -2.88 -5.03
N VAL A 389 7.69 -3.77 -4.22
CA VAL A 389 8.43 -4.53 -3.21
C VAL A 389 9.20 -5.66 -3.87
N ASN A 390 10.50 -5.57 -3.84
CA ASN A 390 11.43 -6.54 -4.43
C ASN A 390 11.72 -7.76 -3.54
N ASP A 391 11.45 -7.66 -2.24
CA ASP A 391 11.63 -8.74 -1.25
C ASP A 391 10.43 -8.81 -0.31
N THR A 392 9.49 -9.69 -0.61
CA THR A 392 8.28 -9.91 0.22
C THR A 392 8.55 -10.78 1.45
N THR A 393 9.76 -11.30 1.61
CA THR A 393 10.17 -12.04 2.83
C THR A 393 10.64 -11.11 3.95
N SER A 394 10.93 -9.86 3.61
CA SER A 394 11.29 -8.80 4.55
C SER A 394 10.06 -7.98 4.91
N ILE A 395 9.57 -8.14 6.13
CA ILE A 395 8.47 -7.34 6.68
C ILE A 395 8.82 -5.85 6.64
N ASP A 396 10.05 -5.50 7.02
CA ASP A 396 10.56 -4.12 6.94
C ASP A 396 10.50 -3.53 5.52
N ARG A 397 10.64 -4.37 4.48
CA ARG A 397 10.54 -3.93 3.09
C ARG A 397 9.09 -3.85 2.62
N VAL A 398 8.24 -4.78 3.03
CA VAL A 398 6.80 -4.73 2.73
C VAL A 398 6.20 -3.45 3.30
N PHE A 399 6.43 -3.17 4.57
CA PHE A 399 5.91 -2.00 5.29
C PHE A 399 6.95 -0.87 5.42
N ASP A 400 7.69 -0.61 4.34
CA ASP A 400 8.62 0.53 4.29
C ASP A 400 7.85 1.85 4.25
N SER A 401 7.88 2.60 5.35
CA SER A 401 7.16 3.87 5.53
C SER A 401 7.47 4.89 4.45
N ARG A 402 8.71 4.94 3.96
CA ARG A 402 9.14 5.86 2.92
C ARG A 402 8.65 5.44 1.53
N LEU A 403 8.65 4.12 1.22
CA LEU A 403 8.38 3.60 -0.12
C LEU A 403 6.95 3.11 -0.31
N SER A 404 6.47 2.21 0.56
CA SER A 404 5.15 1.61 0.40
C SER A 404 4.04 2.60 0.79
N TYR A 405 4.24 3.39 1.86
CA TYR A 405 3.29 4.39 2.36
C TYR A 405 3.47 5.72 1.64
N LYS A 406 4.52 6.49 1.97
CA LYS A 406 4.65 7.90 1.54
C LYS A 406 4.89 8.06 0.06
N LYS A 407 5.86 7.32 -0.53
CA LYS A 407 6.08 7.36 -1.99
C LYS A 407 4.87 6.77 -2.73
N GLY A 408 4.23 5.70 -2.21
CA GLY A 408 3.00 5.14 -2.74
C GLY A 408 1.87 6.17 -2.81
N ALA A 409 1.58 6.86 -1.71
CA ALA A 409 0.59 7.94 -1.66
C ALA A 409 0.92 9.09 -2.62
N PHE A 410 2.21 9.45 -2.68
CA PHE A 410 2.65 10.52 -3.56
C PHE A 410 2.49 10.18 -5.06
N LEU A 411 2.62 8.89 -5.43
CA LEU A 411 2.32 8.44 -6.80
C LEU A 411 0.84 8.69 -7.16
N LEU A 412 -0.08 8.52 -6.23
CA LEU A 412 -1.51 8.82 -6.46
C LEU A 412 -1.74 10.32 -6.66
N ARG A 413 -1.05 11.17 -5.89
CA ARG A 413 -1.04 12.61 -6.09
C ARG A 413 -0.52 12.99 -7.48
N MET A 414 0.58 12.37 -7.92
CA MET A 414 1.16 12.58 -9.25
C MET A 414 0.22 12.11 -10.37
N LEU A 415 -0.45 10.95 -10.20
CA LEU A 415 -1.45 10.44 -11.14
C LEU A 415 -2.66 11.39 -11.24
N ARG A 416 -3.17 11.89 -10.10
CA ARG A 416 -4.26 12.87 -10.07
C ARG A 416 -3.90 14.14 -10.84
N TRP A 417 -2.70 14.69 -10.65
CA TRP A 417 -2.20 15.83 -11.43
C TRP A 417 -2.09 15.50 -12.93
N THR A 418 -1.53 14.34 -13.26
CA THR A 418 -1.27 13.94 -14.65
C THR A 418 -2.56 13.71 -15.44
N LEU A 419 -3.58 13.13 -14.81
CA LEU A 419 -4.85 12.74 -15.43
C LEU A 419 -5.95 13.81 -15.30
N GLY A 420 -5.82 14.68 -14.29
CA GLY A 420 -6.89 15.57 -13.82
C GLY A 420 -7.93 14.82 -12.97
N ASP A 421 -8.60 15.54 -12.09
CA ASP A 421 -9.54 14.99 -11.08
C ASP A 421 -10.62 14.09 -11.71
N SER A 422 -11.24 14.53 -12.81
CA SER A 422 -12.35 13.80 -13.43
C SER A 422 -11.93 12.40 -13.89
N ALA A 423 -10.81 12.29 -14.61
CA ALA A 423 -10.33 11.00 -15.12
C ALA A 423 -9.75 10.14 -14.01
N PHE A 424 -9.03 10.74 -13.07
CA PHE A 424 -8.45 10.04 -11.92
C PHE A 424 -9.55 9.37 -11.06
N PHE A 425 -10.51 10.13 -10.54
CA PHE A 425 -11.56 9.55 -9.69
C PHE A 425 -12.50 8.62 -10.45
N LYS A 426 -12.74 8.87 -11.74
CA LYS A 426 -13.47 7.92 -12.59
C LYS A 426 -12.72 6.59 -12.69
N GLY A 427 -11.41 6.61 -12.94
CA GLY A 427 -10.58 5.42 -13.04
C GLY A 427 -10.51 4.64 -11.73
N ILE A 428 -10.36 5.33 -10.59
CA ILE A 428 -10.41 4.70 -9.27
C ILE A 428 -11.77 4.04 -9.00
N LYS A 429 -12.88 4.71 -9.33
CA LYS A 429 -14.22 4.11 -9.19
C LYS A 429 -14.41 2.89 -10.09
N GLN A 430 -13.84 2.91 -11.31
CA GLN A 430 -13.83 1.73 -12.20
C GLN A 430 -13.05 0.58 -11.57
N TYR A 431 -11.84 0.84 -11.08
CA TYR A 431 -11.00 -0.15 -10.38
C TYR A 431 -11.74 -0.81 -9.21
N LEU A 432 -12.34 -0.01 -8.32
CA LEU A 432 -13.09 -0.52 -7.15
C LEU A 432 -14.36 -1.30 -7.51
N ASN A 433 -14.91 -1.12 -8.70
CA ASN A 433 -16.14 -1.76 -9.15
C ASN A 433 -15.95 -2.71 -10.33
N ASP A 434 -14.71 -2.91 -10.78
CA ASP A 434 -14.36 -3.91 -11.80
C ASP A 434 -14.87 -5.28 -11.34
N PRO A 435 -15.73 -5.97 -12.13
CA PRO A 435 -16.29 -7.25 -11.75
C PRO A 435 -15.25 -8.34 -11.44
N GLN A 436 -14.04 -8.21 -11.97
CA GLN A 436 -12.95 -9.15 -11.73
C GLN A 436 -12.16 -8.86 -10.45
N LEU A 437 -12.29 -7.64 -9.90
CA LEU A 437 -11.46 -7.17 -8.78
C LEU A 437 -12.28 -6.94 -7.50
N ARG A 438 -13.53 -6.48 -7.63
CA ARG A 438 -14.37 -6.11 -6.48
C ARG A 438 -14.54 -7.28 -5.52
N TYR A 439 -14.27 -7.04 -4.25
CA TYR A 439 -14.24 -8.04 -3.19
C TYR A 439 -13.26 -9.19 -3.44
N GLY A 440 -12.24 -8.95 -4.26
CA GLY A 440 -11.19 -9.87 -4.62
C GLY A 440 -9.81 -9.24 -4.46
N PHE A 441 -8.90 -9.63 -5.34
CA PHE A 441 -7.52 -9.20 -5.35
C PHE A 441 -7.18 -8.45 -6.64
N ALA A 442 -6.20 -7.54 -6.54
CA ALA A 442 -5.74 -6.74 -7.67
C ALA A 442 -4.22 -6.57 -7.67
N SER A 443 -3.67 -6.33 -8.86
CA SER A 443 -2.30 -5.91 -9.08
C SER A 443 -2.22 -4.44 -9.49
N THR A 444 -1.02 -3.86 -9.47
CA THR A 444 -0.75 -2.53 -10.02
C THR A 444 -1.15 -2.42 -11.50
N ALA A 445 -0.99 -3.51 -12.28
CA ALA A 445 -1.43 -3.53 -13.68
C ALA A 445 -2.95 -3.39 -13.83
N ASP A 446 -3.74 -3.89 -12.88
CA ASP A 446 -5.19 -3.73 -12.87
C ASP A 446 -5.59 -2.28 -12.61
N LEU A 447 -4.92 -1.61 -11.68
CA LEU A 447 -5.10 -0.17 -11.43
C LEU A 447 -4.74 0.64 -12.68
N GLN A 448 -3.57 0.37 -13.30
CA GLN A 448 -3.13 1.02 -14.53
C GLN A 448 -4.18 0.88 -15.63
N ARG A 449 -4.66 -0.33 -15.90
CA ARG A 449 -5.69 -0.62 -16.92
C ARG A 449 -6.95 0.22 -16.71
N ASN A 450 -7.43 0.32 -15.48
CA ASN A 450 -8.64 1.09 -15.15
C ASN A 450 -8.42 2.61 -15.30
N LEU A 451 -7.26 3.13 -14.91
CA LEU A 451 -6.89 4.54 -15.11
C LEU A 451 -6.72 4.89 -16.59
N GLU A 452 -6.08 4.03 -17.37
CA GLU A 452 -5.92 4.18 -18.83
C GLU A 452 -7.28 4.15 -19.54
N SER A 453 -8.16 3.23 -19.15
CA SER A 453 -9.53 3.15 -19.67
C SER A 453 -10.35 4.41 -19.38
N ALA A 454 -10.19 5.01 -18.21
CA ALA A 454 -10.92 6.20 -17.80
C ALA A 454 -10.41 7.48 -18.47
N SER A 455 -9.09 7.57 -18.69
CA SER A 455 -8.40 8.78 -19.18
C SER A 455 -8.14 8.78 -20.68
N GLY A 456 -8.09 7.62 -21.32
CA GLY A 456 -7.62 7.44 -22.69
C GLY A 456 -6.12 7.66 -22.87
N GLN A 457 -5.35 7.77 -21.79
CA GLN A 457 -3.90 7.99 -21.81
C GLN A 457 -3.14 6.70 -21.54
N ASN A 458 -2.01 6.47 -22.22
CA ASN A 458 -1.09 5.38 -21.88
C ASN A 458 -0.22 5.79 -20.69
N LEU A 459 -0.22 4.99 -19.65
CA LEU A 459 0.50 5.20 -18.38
C LEU A 459 1.71 4.28 -18.19
N ASP A 460 2.06 3.43 -19.15
CA ASP A 460 3.23 2.55 -19.09
C ASP A 460 4.49 3.27 -18.63
N TYR A 461 4.75 4.46 -19.19
CA TYR A 461 5.93 5.24 -18.82
C TYR A 461 5.90 5.65 -17.35
N PHE A 462 4.71 5.99 -16.83
CA PHE A 462 4.55 6.41 -15.44
C PHE A 462 4.87 5.28 -14.48
N PHE A 463 4.22 4.12 -14.64
CA PHE A 463 4.45 2.97 -13.75
C PHE A 463 5.86 2.43 -13.86
N ARG A 464 6.43 2.35 -15.07
CA ARG A 464 7.83 1.93 -15.24
C ARG A 464 8.82 2.87 -14.53
N GLN A 465 8.59 4.17 -14.58
CA GLN A 465 9.51 5.15 -13.99
C GLN A 465 9.32 5.32 -12.49
N TRP A 466 8.08 5.36 -12.01
CA TRP A 466 7.77 5.78 -10.65
C TRP A 466 7.42 4.64 -9.71
N PHE A 467 6.77 3.57 -10.21
CA PHE A 467 6.41 2.40 -9.40
C PHE A 467 7.53 1.36 -9.38
N TYR A 468 7.95 0.88 -10.57
CA TYR A 468 9.04 -0.08 -10.69
C TYR A 468 10.43 0.57 -10.60
N GLY A 469 10.55 1.80 -11.09
CA GLY A 469 11.79 2.56 -11.12
C GLY A 469 12.16 3.17 -9.77
N GLU A 470 13.46 3.41 -9.62
CA GLU A 470 14.03 4.01 -8.43
C GLU A 470 14.47 5.45 -8.69
N GLY A 471 14.45 6.24 -7.64
CA GLY A 471 14.97 7.60 -7.68
C GLY A 471 13.94 8.68 -7.98
N TYR A 472 14.48 9.86 -8.28
CA TYR A 472 13.73 11.08 -8.57
C TYR A 472 14.58 12.07 -9.39
N PRO A 473 13.94 13.01 -10.14
CA PRO A 473 14.64 14.05 -10.90
C PRO A 473 15.02 15.25 -10.04
N SER A 474 16.08 15.96 -10.48
CA SER A 474 16.43 17.32 -10.09
C SER A 474 16.36 18.20 -11.33
N PHE A 475 15.42 19.12 -11.39
CA PHE A 475 15.19 19.95 -12.56
C PHE A 475 16.06 21.19 -12.58
N LYS A 476 16.62 21.49 -13.75
CA LYS A 476 17.25 22.78 -14.07
C LYS A 476 16.46 23.44 -15.17
N VAL A 477 15.77 24.56 -14.86
CA VAL A 477 14.97 25.32 -15.80
C VAL A 477 15.69 26.63 -16.11
N GLN A 478 16.25 26.76 -17.33
CA GLN A 478 16.79 28.00 -17.87
C GLN A 478 15.64 28.72 -18.57
N TRP A 479 15.47 30.02 -18.33
CA TRP A 479 14.36 30.78 -18.90
C TRP A 479 14.70 32.22 -19.22
N GLY A 480 14.02 32.79 -20.21
CA GLY A 480 14.11 34.18 -20.61
C GLY A 480 12.80 34.68 -21.22
N GLN A 481 12.55 35.97 -21.12
CA GLN A 481 11.42 36.60 -21.79
C GLN A 481 11.93 37.56 -22.86
N ASP A 482 11.47 37.37 -24.08
CA ASP A 482 11.74 38.26 -25.18
C ASP A 482 11.10 39.64 -24.93
N SER A 483 11.89 40.71 -25.06
CA SER A 483 11.43 42.07 -24.74
C SER A 483 10.53 42.69 -25.81
N ILE A 484 10.52 42.12 -27.02
CA ILE A 484 9.75 42.62 -28.17
C ILE A 484 8.41 41.88 -28.27
N THR A 485 8.48 40.53 -28.25
CA THR A 485 7.30 39.67 -28.44
C THR A 485 6.59 39.34 -27.13
N GLY A 486 7.25 39.53 -25.96
CA GLY A 486 6.72 39.12 -24.67
C GLY A 486 6.77 37.59 -24.43
N GLN A 487 7.15 36.80 -25.43
CA GLN A 487 7.22 35.33 -25.33
C GLN A 487 8.22 34.89 -24.26
N VAL A 488 7.91 33.78 -23.58
CA VAL A 488 8.80 33.19 -22.57
C VAL A 488 9.37 31.89 -23.10
N ASN A 489 10.69 31.83 -23.15
CA ASN A 489 11.46 30.67 -23.60
C ASN A 489 12.04 29.90 -22.43
N PHE A 490 12.08 28.57 -22.54
CA PHE A 490 12.61 27.67 -21.52
C PHE A 490 13.47 26.58 -22.13
N ILE A 491 14.54 26.19 -21.41
CA ILE A 491 15.24 24.92 -21.61
C ILE A 491 15.11 24.16 -20.30
N VAL A 492 14.48 22.99 -20.35
CA VAL A 492 14.32 22.12 -19.19
C VAL A 492 15.28 20.95 -19.31
N SER A 493 16.14 20.79 -18.34
CA SER A 493 17.01 19.63 -18.17
C SER A 493 16.82 19.02 -16.78
N GLU A 494 17.06 17.73 -16.65
CA GLU A 494 17.03 17.03 -15.39
C GLU A 494 18.25 16.15 -15.18
N LYS A 495 18.54 15.90 -13.93
CA LYS A 495 19.49 14.88 -13.47
C LYS A 495 18.75 13.94 -12.53
N THR A 496 18.82 12.65 -12.77
CA THR A 496 18.17 11.66 -11.91
C THR A 496 19.07 11.25 -10.75
N SER A 497 18.47 10.90 -9.60
CA SER A 497 19.22 10.45 -8.41
C SER A 497 19.78 9.04 -8.59
N VAL A 498 19.11 8.18 -9.39
CA VAL A 498 19.55 6.81 -9.72
C VAL A 498 19.48 6.59 -11.24
N PRO A 499 20.42 7.11 -12.02
CA PRO A 499 20.35 7.08 -13.49
C PRO A 499 20.46 5.69 -14.09
N LEU A 500 20.95 4.70 -13.34
CA LEU A 500 20.98 3.28 -13.77
C LEU A 500 19.58 2.64 -13.72
N SER A 501 18.66 3.15 -12.91
CA SER A 501 17.27 2.70 -12.86
C SER A 501 16.39 3.51 -13.83
N VAL A 502 16.38 4.84 -13.66
CA VAL A 502 15.61 5.76 -14.53
C VAL A 502 16.56 6.87 -15.00
N ASP A 503 16.80 6.95 -16.29
CA ASP A 503 17.69 7.93 -16.91
C ASP A 503 16.98 9.27 -17.21
N PHE A 504 15.67 9.26 -17.33
CA PHE A 504 14.81 10.44 -17.53
C PHE A 504 13.40 10.18 -17.03
N PHE A 505 12.84 11.13 -16.26
CA PHE A 505 11.43 11.09 -15.80
C PHE A 505 10.54 11.96 -16.70
N LYS A 506 9.64 11.34 -17.42
CA LYS A 506 8.64 12.07 -18.21
C LYS A 506 7.58 12.67 -17.29
N VAL A 507 7.48 14.01 -17.26
CA VAL A 507 6.56 14.74 -16.39
C VAL A 507 5.88 15.89 -17.10
N ALA A 508 4.69 16.27 -16.63
CA ALA A 508 3.99 17.51 -16.97
C ALA A 508 4.34 18.57 -15.90
N LEU A 509 5.54 19.17 -16.03
CA LEU A 509 6.14 20.04 -15.02
C LEU A 509 5.43 21.39 -14.93
N PRO A 510 4.81 21.75 -13.79
CA PRO A 510 4.21 23.07 -13.61
C PRO A 510 5.28 24.11 -13.30
N ILE A 511 5.17 25.24 -13.99
CA ILE A 511 6.03 26.41 -13.78
C ILE A 511 5.14 27.60 -13.46
N GLN A 512 5.34 28.23 -12.33
CA GLN A 512 4.65 29.45 -11.94
C GLN A 512 5.46 30.67 -12.37
N LEU A 513 4.92 31.48 -13.30
CA LEU A 513 5.49 32.75 -13.72
C LEU A 513 5.01 33.86 -12.77
N MET A 514 5.94 34.74 -12.32
CA MET A 514 5.63 35.71 -11.26
C MET A 514 6.16 37.10 -11.54
N ASN A 515 5.37 38.12 -11.12
CA ASN A 515 5.79 39.53 -10.99
C ASN A 515 4.96 40.21 -9.91
N GLY A 516 5.43 40.26 -8.69
CA GLY A 516 4.66 40.72 -7.55
C GLY A 516 3.40 39.87 -7.34
N SER A 517 2.21 40.50 -7.34
CA SER A 517 0.94 39.81 -7.21
C SER A 517 0.48 39.09 -8.49
N LYS A 518 1.07 39.39 -9.65
CA LYS A 518 0.73 38.72 -10.91
C LYS A 518 1.38 37.35 -10.97
N LYS A 519 0.57 36.31 -11.09
CA LYS A 519 0.99 34.92 -11.20
C LYS A 519 0.27 34.23 -12.35
N LYS A 520 0.98 33.37 -13.07
CA LYS A 520 0.41 32.49 -14.11
C LYS A 520 1.12 31.15 -14.08
N THR A 521 0.39 30.06 -13.85
CA THR A 521 0.94 28.72 -13.93
C THR A 521 0.82 28.21 -15.37
N VAL A 522 1.89 27.61 -15.86
CA VAL A 522 1.99 26.96 -17.18
C VAL A 522 2.57 25.57 -16.98
N THR A 523 2.21 24.62 -17.86
CA THR A 523 2.67 23.24 -17.77
C THR A 523 3.61 22.92 -18.93
N LEU A 524 4.84 22.46 -18.63
CA LEU A 524 5.82 22.03 -19.61
C LEU A 524 5.85 20.49 -19.65
N VAL A 525 5.38 19.90 -20.75
CA VAL A 525 5.40 18.44 -20.91
C VAL A 525 6.79 17.98 -21.33
N CYS A 526 7.63 17.64 -20.33
CA CYS A 526 8.99 17.18 -20.52
C CYS A 526 9.02 15.72 -20.99
N LYS A 527 9.61 15.46 -22.17
CA LYS A 527 9.69 14.14 -22.80
C LYS A 527 11.13 13.66 -23.00
N PHE A 528 12.09 14.56 -22.96
CA PHE A 528 13.54 14.30 -23.09
C PHE A 528 14.34 15.44 -22.48
N ASN A 529 15.59 15.16 -22.18
CA ASN A 529 16.48 16.12 -21.54
C ASN A 529 16.88 17.28 -22.46
N ASN A 530 17.06 18.49 -21.89
CA ASN A 530 17.33 19.75 -22.61
C ASN A 530 16.20 20.15 -23.60
N GLN A 531 14.95 19.78 -23.30
CA GLN A 531 13.81 20.14 -24.14
C GLN A 531 13.57 21.65 -24.09
N GLN A 532 13.32 22.23 -25.27
CA GLN A 532 13.04 23.64 -25.45
C GLN A 532 11.53 23.91 -25.53
N PHE A 533 11.08 25.01 -24.93
CA PHE A 533 9.67 25.44 -24.97
C PHE A 533 9.63 26.94 -25.20
N THR A 534 8.68 27.37 -26.03
CA THR A 534 8.31 28.78 -26.24
C THR A 534 6.83 28.92 -25.90
N LEU A 535 6.53 29.79 -24.95
CA LEU A 535 5.15 30.11 -24.57
C LEU A 535 4.78 31.54 -24.99
N PRO A 536 3.51 31.80 -25.33
CA PRO A 536 3.05 33.13 -25.65
C PRO A 536 3.25 34.09 -24.47
N ASP A 537 3.18 35.38 -24.75
CA ASP A 537 3.22 36.44 -23.75
C ASP A 537 2.24 36.13 -22.59
N PRO A 538 2.69 36.05 -21.35
CA PRO A 538 1.82 35.85 -20.20
C PRO A 538 0.96 37.06 -19.87
N GLY A 539 1.14 38.20 -20.53
CA GLY A 539 0.46 39.49 -20.29
C GLY A 539 1.15 40.34 -19.22
N PHE A 540 2.37 39.96 -18.82
CA PHE A 540 3.19 40.75 -17.89
C PHE A 540 4.68 40.39 -18.01
N LYS A 541 5.54 41.34 -17.61
CA LYS A 541 6.99 41.10 -17.54
C LYS A 541 7.29 40.13 -16.39
N VAL A 542 7.84 38.93 -16.70
CA VAL A 542 8.20 37.92 -15.70
C VAL A 542 9.46 38.35 -14.96
N LYS A 543 9.39 38.41 -13.62
CA LYS A 543 10.55 38.69 -12.75
C LYS A 543 11.22 37.42 -12.25
N SER A 544 10.43 36.42 -11.88
CA SER A 544 10.89 35.12 -11.37
C SER A 544 9.95 34.00 -11.78
N ILE A 545 10.44 32.78 -11.69
CA ILE A 545 9.63 31.56 -11.83
C ILE A 545 9.81 30.67 -10.60
N ALA A 546 8.78 29.88 -10.28
CA ALA A 546 8.88 28.76 -9.34
C ALA A 546 8.61 27.44 -10.08
N ILE A 547 9.37 26.42 -9.75
CA ILE A 547 9.26 25.08 -10.32
C ILE A 547 8.46 24.24 -9.35
N ASP A 548 7.33 23.71 -9.78
CA ASP A 548 6.46 22.83 -9.01
C ASP A 548 6.21 23.31 -7.57
N SER A 549 5.74 24.58 -7.43
CA SER A 549 5.53 25.23 -6.13
C SER A 549 4.50 24.53 -5.25
N ASP A 550 3.64 23.72 -5.85
CA ASP A 550 2.59 22.99 -5.14
C ASP A 550 2.94 21.50 -4.91
N HIS A 551 4.20 21.13 -5.22
CA HIS A 551 4.75 19.79 -5.02
C HIS A 551 3.88 18.67 -5.61
N TYR A 552 3.58 18.79 -6.91
CA TYR A 552 2.84 17.74 -7.63
C TYR A 552 3.73 16.53 -7.99
N PHE A 553 5.07 16.71 -8.04
CA PHE A 553 6.02 15.65 -8.39
C PHE A 553 7.08 15.44 -7.31
N ILE A 554 7.52 14.20 -7.19
CA ILE A 554 8.69 13.88 -6.38
C ILE A 554 9.93 14.42 -7.10
N SER A 555 10.55 15.45 -6.55
CA SER A 555 11.77 16.06 -7.09
C SER A 555 12.56 16.78 -6.00
N ALA A 556 13.85 16.93 -6.18
CA ALA A 556 14.71 17.66 -5.23
C ALA A 556 15.75 18.52 -5.95
N ASN A 557 16.28 19.52 -5.24
CA ASN A 557 17.36 20.38 -5.73
C ASN A 557 17.04 21.12 -7.06
N ASN A 558 15.77 21.47 -7.28
CA ASN A 558 15.33 22.18 -8.48
C ASN A 558 15.95 23.58 -8.56
N ARG A 559 16.34 24.01 -9.76
CA ARG A 559 17.01 25.31 -9.99
C ARG A 559 16.38 26.05 -11.18
N ALA A 560 15.93 27.27 -10.93
CA ALA A 560 15.52 28.22 -11.97
C ALA A 560 16.66 29.19 -12.27
N ILE A 561 17.06 29.30 -13.54
CA ILE A 561 18.16 30.16 -13.99
C ILE A 561 17.65 31.14 -15.03
N LYS A 562 17.63 32.44 -14.71
CA LYS A 562 17.22 33.47 -15.65
C LYS A 562 18.34 33.74 -16.67
N GLN A 563 18.03 33.66 -17.95
CA GLN A 563 18.87 33.98 -19.08
C GLN A 563 18.16 34.99 -19.99
N PRO A 564 18.36 36.30 -19.81
CA PRO A 564 17.62 37.32 -20.55
C PRO A 564 17.77 37.24 -22.07
N SER A 565 18.89 36.70 -22.55
CA SER A 565 19.21 36.51 -23.97
C SER A 565 18.76 35.15 -24.53
N LEU A 566 18.00 34.36 -23.78
CA LEU A 566 17.52 33.06 -24.24
C LEU A 566 16.51 33.25 -25.37
N GLN A 567 16.98 33.17 -26.60
CA GLN A 567 16.15 33.20 -27.81
C GLN A 567 16.40 31.93 -28.61
N PHE A 568 15.34 31.35 -29.14
CA PHE A 568 15.49 30.29 -30.13
C PHE A 568 15.37 30.94 -31.49
N THR A 569 16.45 30.95 -32.29
CA THR A 569 16.36 31.32 -33.69
C THR A 569 15.31 30.43 -34.35
N SER A 570 14.38 31.04 -35.11
CA SER A 570 13.42 30.34 -35.93
C SER A 570 14.10 29.68 -37.14
N ALA A 571 15.06 28.82 -36.89
CA ALA A 571 15.39 27.77 -37.82
C ALA A 571 14.16 26.86 -37.84
N ALA A 572 13.51 26.74 -38.99
CA ALA A 572 12.49 25.74 -39.20
C ALA A 572 13.03 24.44 -38.60
N ILE A 573 12.48 24.02 -37.46
CA ILE A 573 12.75 22.72 -36.89
C ILE A 573 12.06 21.76 -37.85
N SER A 574 12.76 21.35 -38.90
CA SER A 574 12.59 20.01 -39.39
C SER A 574 12.86 19.18 -38.16
N ALA A 575 11.79 18.62 -37.56
CA ALA A 575 11.91 17.61 -36.54
C ALA A 575 13.02 16.67 -37.03
N PRO A 576 14.11 16.48 -36.31
CA PRO A 576 15.02 15.42 -36.67
C PRO A 576 14.16 14.19 -36.69
N SER A 577 14.05 13.52 -37.81
CA SER A 577 13.53 12.17 -37.92
C SER A 577 14.53 11.22 -37.25
N LEU A 578 14.82 11.48 -35.98
CA LEU A 578 15.50 10.57 -35.10
C LEU A 578 14.42 9.62 -34.58
N GLN A 579 14.01 8.70 -35.45
CA GLN A 579 13.55 7.41 -34.97
C GLN A 579 14.80 6.73 -34.40
N GLY A 580 15.21 7.12 -33.19
CA GLY A 580 16.22 6.41 -32.42
C GLY A 580 15.80 4.96 -32.22
N ALA A 581 16.78 4.11 -32.01
CA ALA A 581 16.55 2.71 -31.74
C ALA A 581 15.49 2.52 -30.63
N LYS A 582 14.46 1.74 -30.91
CA LYS A 582 13.41 1.40 -29.96
C LYS A 582 13.65 0.01 -29.43
N ILE A 583 13.55 -0.14 -28.10
CA ILE A 583 13.65 -1.42 -27.41
C ILE A 583 12.28 -1.79 -26.84
N TRP A 584 11.79 -2.94 -27.23
CA TRP A 584 10.57 -3.53 -26.68
C TRP A 584 10.92 -4.81 -25.95
N VAL A 585 10.35 -5.03 -24.75
CA VAL A 585 10.55 -6.24 -23.97
C VAL A 585 9.19 -6.82 -23.61
N SER A 586 8.99 -8.11 -23.89
CA SER A 586 7.74 -8.82 -23.62
C SER A 586 8.02 -10.30 -23.29
N PRO A 587 7.35 -10.88 -22.30
CA PRO A 587 6.53 -10.18 -21.28
C PRO A 587 7.38 -9.30 -20.35
N ASN A 588 6.78 -8.30 -19.74
CA ASN A 588 7.39 -7.49 -18.71
C ASN A 588 6.29 -7.05 -17.71
N PRO A 589 6.24 -7.60 -16.50
CA PRO A 589 7.23 -8.46 -15.85
C PRO A 589 7.49 -9.80 -16.56
N VAL A 590 8.74 -10.29 -16.42
CA VAL A 590 9.20 -11.56 -17.02
C VAL A 590 9.31 -12.65 -15.95
N THR A 591 8.84 -13.86 -16.28
CA THR A 591 8.99 -15.03 -15.37
C THR A 591 10.18 -15.90 -15.74
N THR A 592 10.30 -16.29 -17.00
CA THR A 592 11.32 -17.24 -17.45
C THR A 592 12.16 -16.74 -18.62
N VAL A 593 11.55 -16.14 -19.63
CA VAL A 593 12.23 -15.64 -20.83
C VAL A 593 11.62 -14.30 -21.25
N ALA A 594 12.46 -13.29 -21.45
CA ALA A 594 12.08 -12.03 -22.07
C ALA A 594 12.45 -12.02 -23.55
N THR A 595 11.50 -11.69 -24.41
CA THR A 595 11.76 -11.39 -25.82
C THR A 595 12.06 -9.89 -25.95
N VAL A 596 13.26 -9.57 -26.41
CA VAL A 596 13.70 -8.20 -26.69
C VAL A 596 13.59 -7.96 -28.20
N THR A 597 12.79 -6.96 -28.58
CA THR A 597 12.66 -6.53 -29.99
C THR A 597 13.27 -5.14 -30.13
N LEU A 598 14.28 -5.02 -30.97
CA LEU A 598 14.88 -3.74 -31.36
C LEU A 598 14.28 -3.29 -32.69
N GLN A 599 13.96 -2.01 -32.83
CA GLN A 599 13.54 -1.40 -34.08
C GLN A 599 14.36 -0.14 -34.37
N ASN A 600 14.53 0.19 -35.64
CA ASN A 600 15.33 1.29 -36.13
C ASN A 600 16.81 1.21 -35.71
N VAL A 601 17.36 0.01 -35.64
CA VAL A 601 18.77 -0.25 -35.36
C VAL A 601 19.52 -0.58 -36.66
N HIS A 602 20.77 -0.12 -36.75
CA HIS A 602 21.61 -0.37 -37.92
C HIS A 602 23.07 -0.61 -37.53
N GLY A 603 23.72 -1.51 -38.24
CA GLY A 603 25.15 -1.83 -38.04
C GLY A 603 25.41 -2.56 -36.74
N HIS A 604 26.58 -2.35 -36.15
CA HIS A 604 26.97 -3.05 -34.94
C HIS A 604 26.21 -2.56 -33.71
N VAL A 605 25.58 -3.49 -32.98
CA VAL A 605 24.87 -3.20 -31.73
C VAL A 605 25.42 -4.02 -30.58
N GLN A 606 25.51 -3.41 -29.42
CA GLN A 606 25.83 -4.07 -28.15
C GLN A 606 24.69 -3.87 -27.18
N LEU A 607 24.18 -4.98 -26.60
CA LEU A 607 23.22 -4.94 -25.50
C LEU A 607 23.87 -5.47 -24.23
N LYS A 608 23.63 -4.79 -23.11
CA LYS A 608 24.05 -5.20 -21.77
C LYS A 608 22.88 -5.14 -20.83
N LEU A 609 22.71 -6.20 -20.05
CA LEU A 609 21.72 -6.26 -18.96
C LEU A 609 22.42 -6.06 -17.64
N PHE A 610 21.93 -5.12 -16.83
CA PHE A 610 22.43 -4.82 -15.49
C PHE A 610 21.32 -5.07 -14.47
N ASN A 611 21.66 -5.60 -13.31
CA ASN A 611 20.75 -5.67 -12.17
C ASN A 611 20.65 -4.31 -11.44
N SER A 612 19.83 -4.24 -10.39
CA SER A 612 19.61 -3.02 -9.58
C SER A 612 20.86 -2.50 -8.89
N THR A 613 21.89 -3.34 -8.68
CA THR A 613 23.19 -2.93 -8.10
C THR A 613 24.22 -2.52 -9.14
N GLY A 614 23.86 -2.49 -10.43
CA GLY A 614 24.74 -2.12 -11.53
C GLY A 614 25.66 -3.26 -12.02
N VAL A 615 25.47 -4.48 -11.53
CA VAL A 615 26.26 -5.64 -11.98
C VAL A 615 25.72 -6.16 -13.31
N GLN A 616 26.60 -6.32 -14.31
CA GLN A 616 26.23 -6.87 -15.62
C GLN A 616 25.88 -8.36 -15.51
N SER A 617 24.65 -8.70 -15.88
CA SER A 617 24.11 -10.07 -15.81
C SER A 617 24.08 -10.77 -17.16
N TRP A 618 24.00 -10.03 -18.28
CA TRP A 618 23.97 -10.60 -19.62
C TRP A 618 24.48 -9.59 -20.66
N THR A 619 24.94 -10.09 -21.80
CA THR A 619 25.40 -9.25 -22.92
C THR A 619 25.17 -9.94 -24.26
N TYR A 620 24.95 -9.13 -25.29
CA TYR A 620 24.92 -9.50 -26.69
C TYR A 620 25.70 -8.48 -27.51
N SER A 621 26.38 -8.94 -28.56
CA SER A 621 27.06 -8.07 -29.51
C SER A 621 26.91 -8.69 -30.91
N GLY A 622 26.50 -7.90 -31.89
CA GLY A 622 26.28 -8.40 -33.24
C GLY A 622 25.88 -7.32 -34.23
N ASP A 623 25.97 -7.65 -35.53
CA ASP A 623 25.61 -6.74 -36.61
C ASP A 623 24.16 -6.95 -37.06
N VAL A 624 23.40 -5.86 -37.13
CA VAL A 624 22.01 -5.83 -37.57
C VAL A 624 21.96 -5.35 -39.01
N GLN A 625 21.62 -6.29 -39.91
CA GLN A 625 21.47 -6.02 -41.35
C GLN A 625 20.05 -5.56 -41.73
N SER A 626 19.05 -5.91 -40.93
CA SER A 626 17.66 -5.44 -41.05
C SER A 626 17.38 -4.34 -40.05
N ARG A 627 16.36 -3.50 -40.29
CA ARG A 627 15.95 -2.42 -39.34
C ARG A 627 15.40 -2.92 -38.01
N SER A 628 15.42 -4.22 -37.76
CA SER A 628 14.93 -4.84 -36.52
C SER A 628 15.75 -6.08 -36.15
N LEU A 629 15.87 -6.33 -34.85
CA LEU A 629 16.49 -7.52 -34.28
C LEU A 629 15.62 -8.02 -33.13
N GLN A 630 15.42 -9.33 -33.06
CA GLN A 630 14.72 -9.98 -31.96
C GLN A 630 15.65 -10.95 -31.25
N LEU A 631 15.70 -10.87 -29.92
CA LEU A 631 16.55 -11.68 -29.07
C LEU A 631 15.73 -12.24 -27.90
N GLN A 632 16.18 -13.35 -27.34
CA GLN A 632 15.60 -13.90 -26.11
C GLN A 632 16.64 -13.84 -24.98
N ILE A 633 16.22 -13.33 -23.83
CA ILE A 633 17.03 -13.30 -22.61
C ILE A 633 16.42 -14.29 -21.62
N PRO A 634 17.18 -15.33 -21.19
CA PRO A 634 16.68 -16.32 -20.22
C PRO A 634 16.75 -15.72 -18.80
N PHE A 635 15.62 -15.42 -18.22
CA PHE A 635 15.49 -14.88 -16.85
C PHE A 635 15.26 -15.96 -15.79
N GLY A 636 15.10 -17.23 -16.15
CA GLY A 636 14.76 -18.32 -15.23
C GLY A 636 15.66 -18.40 -13.99
N SER A 637 16.97 -18.16 -14.15
CA SER A 637 17.98 -18.22 -13.10
C SER A 637 18.28 -16.88 -12.41
N TYR A 638 17.67 -15.77 -12.86
CA TYR A 638 17.95 -14.46 -12.28
C TYR A 638 17.08 -14.23 -11.04
N ALA A 639 17.58 -13.46 -10.09
CA ALA A 639 16.83 -13.08 -8.90
C ALA A 639 15.63 -12.19 -9.28
N ALA A 640 14.55 -12.20 -8.47
CA ALA A 640 13.48 -11.24 -8.61
C ALA A 640 14.02 -9.82 -8.42
N GLY A 641 13.60 -8.88 -9.26
CA GLY A 641 14.09 -7.51 -9.20
C GLY A 641 14.02 -6.77 -10.52
N SER A 642 14.46 -5.51 -10.50
CA SER A 642 14.53 -4.67 -11.70
C SER A 642 15.87 -4.81 -12.39
N TYR A 643 15.82 -4.93 -13.72
CA TYR A 643 16.99 -5.02 -14.58
C TYR A 643 16.93 -3.94 -15.65
N ARG A 644 18.06 -3.36 -15.98
CA ARG A 644 18.19 -2.38 -17.07
C ARG A 644 18.90 -3.01 -18.26
N LEU A 645 18.24 -3.03 -19.40
CA LEU A 645 18.83 -3.39 -20.68
C LEU A 645 19.30 -2.11 -21.38
N VAL A 646 20.58 -2.03 -21.71
CA VAL A 646 21.21 -0.89 -22.40
C VAL A 646 21.65 -1.35 -23.79
N LEU A 647 21.17 -0.66 -24.82
CA LEU A 647 21.62 -0.81 -26.21
C LEU A 647 22.63 0.29 -26.50
N THR A 648 23.76 -0.06 -27.09
CA THR A 648 24.74 0.89 -27.66
C THR A 648 24.87 0.58 -29.14
N GLU A 649 24.70 1.58 -30.00
CA GLU A 649 24.87 1.47 -31.45
C GLU A 649 26.30 1.87 -31.88
N ALA A 650 26.71 1.53 -33.12
CA ALA A 650 28.01 1.80 -33.66
C ALA A 650 28.39 3.31 -33.67
N ASN A 651 27.41 4.19 -33.72
CA ASN A 651 27.57 5.65 -33.66
C ASN A 651 27.74 6.19 -32.22
N GLY A 652 27.75 5.30 -31.22
CA GLY A 652 27.85 5.66 -29.79
C GLY A 652 26.53 6.11 -29.16
N SER A 653 25.42 6.12 -29.90
CA SER A 653 24.09 6.37 -29.30
C SER A 653 23.66 5.23 -28.40
N THR A 654 22.97 5.57 -27.30
CA THR A 654 22.48 4.61 -26.33
C THR A 654 20.97 4.72 -26.15
N SER A 655 20.30 3.58 -26.03
CA SER A 655 18.89 3.47 -25.64
C SER A 655 18.77 2.44 -24.52
N SER A 656 17.76 2.55 -23.67
CA SER A 656 17.57 1.58 -22.59
C SER A 656 16.11 1.21 -22.35
N ALA A 657 15.90 0.01 -21.81
CA ALA A 657 14.61 -0.47 -21.34
C ALA A 657 14.75 -1.12 -19.97
N MET A 658 13.72 -1.00 -19.14
CA MET A 658 13.65 -1.67 -17.86
C MET A 658 12.92 -3.00 -18.01
N ILE A 659 13.42 -4.02 -17.33
CA ILE A 659 12.83 -5.36 -17.26
C ILE A 659 12.61 -5.69 -15.80
N VAL A 660 11.44 -6.17 -15.46
CA VAL A 660 11.08 -6.61 -14.10
C VAL A 660 10.95 -8.12 -14.10
N LYS A 661 11.58 -8.79 -13.12
CA LYS A 661 11.44 -10.22 -12.89
C LYS A 661 10.76 -10.48 -11.57
#